data_9557ac791e1d74b5305a7157632e474b
#
_entry.id   9557ac791e1d74b5305a7157632e474b
#
_cell.length_a   1.000
_cell.length_b   1.000
_cell.length_c   1.000
_cell.angle_alpha   90.00
_cell.angle_beta   90.00
_cell.angle_gamma   90.00
#
_symmetry.space_group_name_H-M   'P 1'
#
loop_
_entity.id
_entity.type
_entity.pdbx_description
1 polymer ?
#
loop_
_entity_poly.entity_id
_entity_poly.type
_entity_poly.pdbx_seq_one_letter_code
_entity_poly.pdbx_strand_id
1 'polypeptide(L)'
;MELTQYLKSFLLRTFDIREGEYRRVFLMQLNIFLIIFTLLIIKPVVNAQFISVIGIDQLPIVFVLVAICAMVVSTLYSKALNTNSLQKVTSITLFVSIVSLVAFGLLLHFNIAEYLTLYALYIGVAIFGVLATSQFWIMANLAFDAREAKRLFSFIGAGPIVGGVAGGYVASLVASYIEGTNLLFLGAALLCLCVPLNNTIWKKHIKTLTVFQRKKRFTDFGDHPIWLIRKSKHLTYLALVIGLSVLVSKLVEFQFSSVASANFSDPDELTSFFGFWFSTFNVVSLIVQLFLTKRIVGIFGVGSSLFALPSGVFLGSLFLLFSPVLWAGIFTKLWEVSIKQSVNKSATELLSLPIPLAIKSQTKSFIDVFVDLAATGVAGLFLMFLVNGLDLSVQSVSILTILILGIWAWLAIKVRQEYINSFKSKLTQADKESIKLLPDFNNVSVLEGLKRALETGSENQILYVLKKVGEIPDKRLFEDVVKFLSHPSSKVKIEALQCIYYLQKTVDSDTLEHLMNDPEMEVRYKAFAQLLRQTTEQRITIINRYLQHSDPKISGAALVGLAVEARNNPEMKRMLKIEQRIFDKLDYLNLVDTEEEKYLYKVMVLRAIGQANIQTLHSEIEKYLYDEDKRIVKEAILAAGLTMNAHFVAKIIPFLEFKETRVVAQDALLYFGDGIINELLLIAKTETTRIDLVAHLPSVLERIDSAAAVKALFSFLDTPDVMLRLEALRSINTMQRDFPHLKIKKEDIVSRVIDESNLYKNMLGVLYKERQMLVEAPSEAIQSARANLIDIIERRLDGTLERIFRLIGLRYPPEDVITAYNGIKSVNEHIRLNSVEFLDNLLEPSLKKTLVPIAENAIFEVISTETIDQLKVKILDESGCLKMLLEGRDPKLKMAVFELILALGNREFIPMIQPLTLSQNEKVRRQAEKVIEDL
;
A
#
# COMPACT_ATOMS: atom_id res chain seq x y z
N MET A 1 -38.39 5.05 -28.22
CA MET A 1 -37.16 5.81 -27.92
C MET A 1 -36.97 6.02 -26.42
N GLU A 2 -38.00 6.38 -25.66
CA GLU A 2 -37.92 6.58 -24.20
C GLU A 2 -37.56 5.32 -23.39
N LEU A 3 -38.11 4.15 -23.72
CA LEU A 3 -37.84 2.90 -23.01
C LEU A 3 -36.39 2.46 -23.15
N THR A 4 -35.78 2.64 -24.32
CA THR A 4 -34.33 2.36 -24.55
C THR A 4 -33.42 3.32 -23.81
N GLN A 5 -33.82 4.57 -23.65
CA GLN A 5 -33.10 5.59 -22.93
C GLN A 5 -33.17 5.37 -21.41
N TYR A 6 -34.37 4.96 -20.92
CA TYR A 6 -34.55 4.57 -19.52
C TYR A 6 -33.76 3.31 -19.14
N LEU A 7 -33.82 2.27 -20.01
CA LEU A 7 -33.05 1.04 -19.80
C LEU A 7 -31.54 1.29 -19.81
N LYS A 8 -31.09 2.18 -20.72
CA LYS A 8 -29.69 2.61 -20.76
C LYS A 8 -29.28 3.34 -19.48
N SER A 9 -30.06 4.28 -19.00
CA SER A 9 -29.78 5.03 -17.77
C SER A 9 -29.81 4.14 -16.52
N PHE A 10 -30.75 3.18 -16.49
CA PHE A 10 -30.84 2.17 -15.42
C PHE A 10 -29.57 1.27 -15.38
N LEU A 11 -29.16 0.73 -16.52
CA LEU A 11 -27.95 -0.10 -16.62
C LEU A 11 -26.68 0.68 -16.26
N LEU A 12 -26.54 1.91 -16.73
CA LEU A 12 -25.41 2.78 -16.42
C LEU A 12 -25.31 3.05 -14.92
N ARG A 13 -26.43 3.34 -14.25
CA ARG A 13 -26.44 3.61 -12.79
C ARG A 13 -26.25 2.35 -11.95
N THR A 14 -26.87 1.22 -12.36
CA THR A 14 -26.82 -0.03 -11.57
C THR A 14 -25.41 -0.67 -11.59
N PHE A 15 -24.72 -0.59 -12.74
CA PHE A 15 -23.39 -1.21 -12.92
C PHE A 15 -22.25 -0.20 -12.91
N ASP A 16 -22.54 1.07 -12.61
CA ASP A 16 -21.55 2.13 -12.53
C ASP A 16 -20.64 2.21 -13.78
N ILE A 17 -21.30 2.12 -14.97
CA ILE A 17 -20.64 2.23 -16.26
C ILE A 17 -20.50 3.72 -16.60
N ARG A 18 -19.28 4.19 -16.81
CA ARG A 18 -19.00 5.60 -17.10
C ARG A 18 -19.19 5.95 -18.57
N GLU A 19 -19.34 7.25 -18.87
CA GLU A 19 -19.38 7.72 -20.26
C GLU A 19 -18.09 7.34 -21.00
N GLY A 20 -18.23 6.78 -22.22
CA GLY A 20 -17.12 6.26 -23.02
C GLY A 20 -16.82 4.76 -22.85
N GLU A 21 -17.19 4.13 -21.72
CA GLU A 21 -16.97 2.69 -21.49
C GLU A 21 -18.06 1.81 -22.14
N TYR A 22 -19.27 2.34 -22.31
CA TYR A 22 -20.47 1.60 -22.72
C TYR A 22 -20.26 0.70 -23.94
N ARG A 23 -19.67 1.24 -25.01
CA ARG A 23 -19.49 0.49 -26.26
C ARG A 23 -18.51 -0.67 -26.07
N ARG A 24 -17.44 -0.46 -25.34
CA ARG A 24 -16.44 -1.48 -25.03
C ARG A 24 -17.01 -2.61 -24.19
N VAL A 25 -17.74 -2.25 -23.12
CA VAL A 25 -18.39 -3.21 -22.21
C VAL A 25 -19.44 -4.06 -22.94
N PHE A 26 -20.31 -3.43 -23.76
CA PHE A 26 -21.36 -4.14 -24.50
C PHE A 26 -20.80 -5.11 -25.54
N LEU A 27 -19.74 -4.72 -26.28
CA LEU A 27 -19.10 -5.62 -27.25
C LEU A 27 -18.47 -6.83 -26.58
N MET A 28 -17.85 -6.64 -25.40
CA MET A 28 -17.31 -7.74 -24.62
C MET A 28 -18.39 -8.67 -24.07
N GLN A 29 -19.48 -8.08 -23.56
CA GLN A 29 -20.65 -8.82 -23.09
C GLN A 29 -21.26 -9.70 -24.20
N LEU A 30 -21.47 -9.13 -25.40
CA LEU A 30 -22.02 -9.85 -26.54
C LEU A 30 -21.10 -10.97 -27.03
N ASN A 31 -19.77 -10.76 -26.98
CA ASN A 31 -18.80 -11.77 -27.42
C ASN A 31 -18.86 -13.03 -26.56
N ILE A 32 -18.81 -12.86 -25.23
CA ILE A 32 -18.86 -14.02 -24.33
C ILE A 32 -20.24 -14.67 -24.30
N PHE A 33 -21.31 -13.89 -24.44
CA PHE A 33 -22.67 -14.41 -24.59
C PHE A 33 -22.76 -15.35 -25.80
N LEU A 34 -22.30 -14.95 -26.99
CA LEU A 34 -22.34 -15.77 -28.19
C LEU A 34 -21.52 -17.04 -28.09
N ILE A 35 -20.33 -16.98 -27.51
CA ILE A 35 -19.47 -18.15 -27.30
C ILE A 35 -20.17 -19.19 -26.43
N ILE A 36 -20.72 -18.78 -25.28
CA ILE A 36 -21.36 -19.72 -24.34
C ILE A 36 -22.72 -20.19 -24.85
N PHE A 37 -23.48 -19.31 -25.51
CA PHE A 37 -24.71 -19.64 -26.17
C PHE A 37 -24.54 -20.80 -27.17
N THR A 38 -23.51 -20.67 -28.06
CA THR A 38 -23.15 -21.75 -29.00
C THR A 38 -22.73 -23.02 -28.27
N LEU A 39 -21.94 -22.93 -27.24
CA LEU A 39 -21.45 -24.08 -26.50
C LEU A 39 -22.60 -24.85 -25.83
N LEU A 40 -23.61 -24.14 -25.30
CA LEU A 40 -24.75 -24.75 -24.63
C LEU A 40 -25.84 -25.23 -25.58
N ILE A 41 -25.76 -24.89 -26.88
CA ILE A 41 -26.54 -25.56 -27.94
C ILE A 41 -25.89 -26.89 -28.29
N ILE A 42 -24.56 -26.93 -28.46
CA ILE A 42 -23.86 -28.11 -28.97
C ILE A 42 -23.69 -29.18 -27.88
N LYS A 43 -23.35 -28.82 -26.65
CA LYS A 43 -22.98 -29.74 -25.58
C LYS A 43 -24.07 -30.77 -25.21
N PRO A 44 -25.34 -30.41 -25.06
CA PRO A 44 -26.43 -31.37 -24.83
C PRO A 44 -26.54 -32.41 -25.92
N VAL A 45 -26.43 -31.99 -27.20
CA VAL A 45 -26.50 -32.86 -28.37
C VAL A 45 -25.37 -33.88 -28.36
N VAL A 46 -24.15 -33.41 -28.15
CA VAL A 46 -22.94 -34.28 -28.06
C VAL A 46 -23.07 -35.29 -26.93
N ASN A 47 -23.54 -34.86 -25.76
CA ASN A 47 -23.76 -35.78 -24.64
C ASN A 47 -24.83 -36.83 -24.93
N ALA A 48 -25.97 -36.39 -25.48
CA ALA A 48 -27.11 -37.26 -25.79
C ALA A 48 -26.70 -38.31 -26.84
N GLN A 49 -26.08 -37.91 -27.95
CA GLN A 49 -25.60 -38.84 -28.99
C GLN A 49 -24.51 -39.75 -28.50
N PHE A 50 -23.56 -39.27 -27.71
CA PHE A 50 -22.51 -40.09 -27.15
C PHE A 50 -23.08 -41.18 -26.25
N ILE A 51 -24.02 -40.84 -25.35
CA ILE A 51 -24.63 -41.82 -24.44
C ILE A 51 -25.52 -42.80 -25.18
N SER A 52 -26.31 -42.38 -26.17
CA SER A 52 -27.22 -43.26 -26.90
C SER A 52 -26.53 -44.24 -27.83
N VAL A 53 -25.40 -43.83 -28.49
CA VAL A 53 -24.68 -44.65 -29.45
C VAL A 53 -23.58 -45.47 -28.82
N ILE A 54 -22.78 -44.86 -27.90
CA ILE A 54 -21.59 -45.47 -27.30
C ILE A 54 -21.90 -46.12 -25.95
N GLY A 55 -22.83 -45.55 -25.20
CA GLY A 55 -23.19 -46.00 -23.85
C GLY A 55 -22.54 -45.19 -22.72
N ILE A 56 -23.24 -45.11 -21.57
CA ILE A 56 -22.82 -44.37 -20.39
C ILE A 56 -21.56 -44.92 -19.73
N ASP A 57 -21.30 -46.27 -19.87
CA ASP A 57 -20.16 -46.96 -19.26
C ASP A 57 -18.81 -46.50 -19.86
N GLN A 58 -18.79 -45.83 -21.01
CA GLN A 58 -17.60 -45.30 -21.66
C GLN A 58 -17.27 -43.86 -21.28
N LEU A 59 -18.19 -43.18 -20.56
CA LEU A 59 -17.98 -41.79 -20.09
C LEU A 59 -16.70 -41.61 -19.25
N PRO A 60 -16.35 -42.49 -18.28
CA PRO A 60 -15.09 -42.35 -17.52
C PRO A 60 -13.85 -42.33 -18.43
N ILE A 61 -13.83 -43.19 -19.48
CA ILE A 61 -12.74 -43.28 -20.43
C ILE A 61 -12.61 -41.96 -21.23
N VAL A 62 -13.73 -41.39 -21.66
CA VAL A 62 -13.73 -40.11 -22.34
C VAL A 62 -13.19 -38.99 -21.46
N PHE A 63 -13.52 -38.95 -20.17
CA PHE A 63 -12.99 -37.95 -19.26
C PHE A 63 -11.47 -38.05 -19.10
N VAL A 64 -10.92 -39.25 -19.04
CA VAL A 64 -9.48 -39.50 -19.04
C VAL A 64 -8.86 -39.04 -20.36
N LEU A 65 -9.47 -39.39 -21.50
CA LEU A 65 -9.01 -38.98 -22.82
C LEU A 65 -9.04 -37.46 -22.99
N VAL A 66 -10.10 -36.81 -22.53
CA VAL A 66 -10.20 -35.34 -22.51
C VAL A 66 -9.05 -34.73 -21.70
N ALA A 67 -8.73 -35.27 -20.51
CA ALA A 67 -7.63 -34.79 -19.70
C ALA A 67 -6.25 -34.94 -20.39
N ILE A 68 -5.99 -36.09 -21.00
CA ILE A 68 -4.75 -36.36 -21.74
C ILE A 68 -4.64 -35.44 -22.97
N CYS A 69 -5.69 -35.34 -23.79
CA CYS A 69 -5.71 -34.47 -24.95
C CYS A 69 -5.57 -33.00 -24.57
N ALA A 70 -6.19 -32.58 -23.46
CA ALA A 70 -6.05 -31.23 -22.94
C ALA A 70 -4.62 -30.88 -22.53
N MET A 71 -3.88 -31.82 -21.96
CA MET A 71 -2.47 -31.64 -21.60
C MET A 71 -1.63 -31.34 -22.86
N VAL A 72 -1.83 -32.10 -23.92
CA VAL A 72 -1.15 -31.89 -25.20
C VAL A 72 -1.53 -30.53 -25.82
N VAL A 73 -2.84 -30.26 -25.89
CA VAL A 73 -3.36 -29.00 -26.48
C VAL A 73 -2.91 -27.80 -25.66
N SER A 74 -2.90 -27.86 -24.34
CA SER A 74 -2.42 -26.78 -23.47
C SER A 74 -0.94 -26.47 -23.74
N THR A 75 -0.10 -27.48 -23.93
CA THR A 75 1.31 -27.31 -24.25
C THR A 75 1.50 -26.67 -25.63
N LEU A 76 0.79 -27.12 -26.64
CA LEU A 76 0.79 -26.55 -27.98
C LEU A 76 0.27 -25.11 -27.98
N TYR A 77 -0.79 -24.84 -27.23
CA TYR A 77 -1.39 -23.52 -27.10
C TYR A 77 -0.44 -22.52 -26.42
N SER A 78 0.23 -22.91 -25.33
CA SER A 78 1.25 -22.10 -24.68
C SER A 78 2.40 -21.77 -25.62
N LYS A 79 2.88 -22.74 -26.40
CA LYS A 79 3.92 -22.53 -27.42
C LYS A 79 3.44 -21.57 -28.51
N ALA A 80 2.19 -21.70 -28.96
CA ALA A 80 1.59 -20.80 -29.93
C ALA A 80 1.49 -19.34 -29.43
N LEU A 81 1.18 -19.12 -28.15
CA LEU A 81 1.15 -17.79 -27.52
C LEU A 81 2.54 -17.15 -27.42
N ASN A 82 3.59 -17.95 -27.27
CA ASN A 82 4.96 -17.45 -27.24
C ASN A 82 5.45 -16.96 -28.61
N THR A 83 4.98 -17.60 -29.68
CA THR A 83 5.42 -17.31 -31.03
C THR A 83 4.51 -16.35 -31.82
N ASN A 84 3.23 -16.24 -31.42
CA ASN A 84 2.23 -15.47 -32.16
C ASN A 84 1.49 -14.50 -31.23
N SER A 85 0.85 -13.47 -31.82
CA SER A 85 -0.01 -12.56 -31.04
C SER A 85 -1.27 -13.29 -30.58
N LEU A 86 -1.77 -12.94 -29.38
CA LEU A 86 -3.00 -13.51 -28.82
C LEU A 86 -4.19 -13.34 -29.78
N GLN A 87 -4.27 -12.21 -30.51
CA GLN A 87 -5.30 -11.98 -31.55
C GLN A 87 -5.27 -13.07 -32.62
N LYS A 88 -4.05 -13.42 -33.12
CA LYS A 88 -3.89 -14.43 -34.16
C LYS A 88 -4.28 -15.82 -33.65
N VAL A 89 -3.83 -16.17 -32.41
CA VAL A 89 -4.16 -17.46 -31.79
C VAL A 89 -5.67 -17.61 -31.58
N THR A 90 -6.36 -16.58 -31.06
CA THR A 90 -7.82 -16.60 -30.86
C THR A 90 -8.57 -16.75 -32.18
N SER A 91 -8.13 -16.06 -33.25
CA SER A 91 -8.75 -16.18 -34.58
C SER A 91 -8.55 -17.58 -35.19
N ILE A 92 -7.39 -18.20 -34.99
CA ILE A 92 -7.11 -19.58 -35.41
C ILE A 92 -8.00 -20.57 -34.64
N THR A 93 -8.12 -20.40 -33.30
CA THR A 93 -8.96 -21.28 -32.48
C THR A 93 -10.42 -21.24 -32.96
N LEU A 94 -10.98 -20.06 -33.22
CA LEU A 94 -12.36 -19.90 -33.73
C LEU A 94 -12.49 -20.57 -35.12
N PHE A 95 -11.55 -20.32 -36.03
CA PHE A 95 -11.58 -20.90 -37.38
C PHE A 95 -11.52 -22.43 -37.36
N VAL A 96 -10.58 -23.00 -36.59
CA VAL A 96 -10.46 -24.46 -36.42
C VAL A 96 -11.73 -25.05 -35.85
N SER A 97 -12.34 -24.39 -34.83
CA SER A 97 -13.59 -24.87 -34.22
C SER A 97 -14.76 -24.85 -35.20
N ILE A 98 -14.90 -23.79 -36.04
CA ILE A 98 -15.94 -23.70 -37.07
C ILE A 98 -15.77 -24.85 -38.07
N VAL A 99 -14.55 -25.03 -38.59
CA VAL A 99 -14.27 -26.07 -39.58
C VAL A 99 -14.49 -27.48 -38.97
N SER A 100 -14.06 -27.70 -37.72
CA SER A 100 -14.25 -29.01 -37.06
C SER A 100 -15.74 -29.33 -36.85
N LEU A 101 -16.57 -28.34 -36.42
CA LEU A 101 -18.01 -28.53 -36.24
C LEU A 101 -18.71 -28.89 -37.54
N VAL A 102 -18.36 -28.23 -38.65
CA VAL A 102 -18.90 -28.54 -39.97
C VAL A 102 -18.46 -29.93 -40.42
N ALA A 103 -17.17 -30.28 -40.25
CA ALA A 103 -16.64 -31.58 -40.62
C ALA A 103 -17.31 -32.71 -39.82
N PHE A 104 -17.40 -32.61 -38.52
CA PHE A 104 -18.09 -33.61 -37.66
C PHE A 104 -19.58 -33.71 -37.97
N GLY A 105 -20.24 -32.58 -38.23
CA GLY A 105 -21.63 -32.57 -38.65
C GLY A 105 -21.85 -33.36 -39.96
N LEU A 106 -20.97 -33.18 -40.94
CA LEU A 106 -21.02 -33.93 -42.20
C LEU A 106 -20.69 -35.42 -41.99
N LEU A 107 -19.64 -35.75 -41.21
CA LEU A 107 -19.27 -37.15 -40.94
C LEU A 107 -20.41 -37.92 -40.22
N LEU A 108 -21.08 -37.28 -39.26
CA LEU A 108 -22.25 -37.88 -38.59
C LEU A 108 -23.46 -38.00 -39.50
N HIS A 109 -23.72 -36.99 -40.33
CA HIS A 109 -24.85 -37.02 -41.30
C HIS A 109 -24.70 -38.17 -42.31
N PHE A 110 -23.48 -38.48 -42.74
CA PHE A 110 -23.19 -39.59 -43.64
C PHE A 110 -22.85 -40.92 -42.95
N ASN A 111 -22.98 -41.02 -41.62
CA ASN A 111 -22.64 -42.17 -40.81
C ASN A 111 -21.20 -42.71 -41.01
N ILE A 112 -20.23 -41.81 -41.27
CA ILE A 112 -18.84 -42.17 -41.50
C ILE A 112 -18.08 -42.28 -40.20
N ALA A 113 -17.59 -43.49 -39.86
CA ALA A 113 -16.81 -43.76 -38.68
C ALA A 113 -17.43 -43.20 -37.38
N GLU A 114 -18.75 -43.41 -37.20
CA GLU A 114 -19.60 -42.78 -36.18
C GLU A 114 -18.99 -42.85 -34.77
N TYR A 115 -18.51 -43.99 -34.29
CA TYR A 115 -17.86 -44.13 -32.97
C TYR A 115 -16.65 -43.24 -32.80
N LEU A 116 -15.71 -43.20 -33.79
CA LEU A 116 -14.52 -42.36 -33.71
C LEU A 116 -14.90 -40.87 -33.75
N THR A 117 -15.86 -40.54 -34.61
CA THR A 117 -16.36 -39.15 -34.75
C THR A 117 -16.98 -38.65 -33.46
N LEU A 118 -17.78 -39.45 -32.73
CA LEU A 118 -18.38 -39.06 -31.46
C LEU A 118 -17.32 -38.85 -30.36
N TYR A 119 -16.31 -39.74 -30.24
CA TYR A 119 -15.19 -39.52 -29.30
C TYR A 119 -14.44 -38.22 -29.62
N ALA A 120 -14.10 -37.99 -30.91
CA ALA A 120 -13.37 -36.79 -31.32
C ALA A 120 -14.17 -35.51 -31.11
N LEU A 121 -15.49 -35.53 -31.41
CA LEU A 121 -16.41 -34.44 -31.20
C LEU A 121 -16.54 -34.10 -29.72
N TYR A 122 -16.72 -35.10 -28.84
CA TYR A 122 -16.84 -34.90 -27.40
C TYR A 122 -15.58 -34.24 -26.82
N ILE A 123 -14.40 -34.77 -27.15
CA ILE A 123 -13.10 -34.23 -26.72
C ILE A 123 -12.92 -32.80 -27.27
N GLY A 124 -13.25 -32.57 -28.57
CA GLY A 124 -13.10 -31.28 -29.22
C GLY A 124 -13.96 -30.18 -28.60
N VAL A 125 -15.24 -30.49 -28.32
CA VAL A 125 -16.17 -29.54 -27.68
C VAL A 125 -15.76 -29.23 -26.23
N ALA A 126 -15.32 -30.23 -25.48
CA ALA A 126 -14.83 -30.02 -24.11
C ALA A 126 -13.60 -29.10 -24.08
N ILE A 127 -12.60 -29.34 -24.94
CA ILE A 127 -11.40 -28.50 -25.03
C ILE A 127 -11.72 -27.09 -25.52
N PHE A 128 -12.57 -26.95 -26.55
CA PHE A 128 -13.00 -25.65 -27.09
C PHE A 128 -13.65 -24.80 -26.02
N GLY A 129 -14.55 -25.36 -25.21
CA GLY A 129 -15.23 -24.64 -24.14
C GLY A 129 -14.29 -23.98 -23.15
N VAL A 130 -13.26 -24.72 -22.74
CA VAL A 130 -12.25 -24.19 -21.79
C VAL A 130 -11.33 -23.18 -22.45
N LEU A 131 -10.84 -23.46 -23.68
CA LEU A 131 -9.97 -22.55 -24.42
C LEU A 131 -10.66 -21.22 -24.75
N ALA A 132 -11.87 -21.24 -25.31
CA ALA A 132 -12.58 -20.04 -25.74
C ALA A 132 -12.91 -19.14 -24.54
N THR A 133 -13.33 -19.72 -23.43
CA THR A 133 -13.59 -18.97 -22.19
C THR A 133 -12.30 -18.36 -21.62
N SER A 134 -11.19 -19.10 -21.58
CA SER A 134 -9.89 -18.60 -21.12
C SER A 134 -9.39 -17.45 -21.99
N GLN A 135 -9.46 -17.60 -23.32
CA GLN A 135 -9.06 -16.56 -24.28
C GLN A 135 -9.87 -15.28 -24.11
N PHE A 136 -11.19 -15.42 -23.89
CA PHE A 136 -12.05 -14.29 -23.63
C PHE A 136 -11.62 -13.53 -22.36
N TRP A 137 -11.39 -14.22 -21.26
CA TRP A 137 -10.98 -13.56 -20.01
C TRP A 137 -9.60 -12.92 -20.10
N ILE A 138 -8.66 -13.49 -20.85
CA ILE A 138 -7.37 -12.83 -21.14
C ILE A 138 -7.62 -11.54 -21.93
N MET A 139 -8.48 -11.57 -22.94
CA MET A 139 -8.83 -10.40 -23.74
C MET A 139 -9.54 -9.33 -22.89
N ALA A 140 -10.43 -9.71 -21.97
CA ALA A 140 -11.09 -8.81 -21.03
C ALA A 140 -10.09 -8.12 -20.10
N ASN A 141 -9.17 -8.87 -19.53
CA ASN A 141 -8.11 -8.32 -18.67
C ASN A 141 -7.10 -7.41 -19.42
N LEU A 142 -7.04 -7.49 -20.75
CA LEU A 142 -6.25 -6.57 -21.59
C LEU A 142 -7.02 -5.29 -21.91
N ALA A 143 -8.35 -5.37 -21.96
CA ALA A 143 -9.21 -4.25 -22.32
C ALA A 143 -9.55 -3.32 -21.14
N PHE A 144 -9.45 -3.80 -19.88
CA PHE A 144 -9.85 -3.06 -18.69
C PHE A 144 -8.70 -3.00 -17.67
N ASP A 145 -8.59 -1.87 -16.96
CA ASP A 145 -7.68 -1.77 -15.82
C ASP A 145 -8.25 -2.47 -14.56
N ALA A 146 -7.45 -2.54 -13.47
CA ALA A 146 -7.84 -3.24 -12.25
C ALA A 146 -9.13 -2.71 -11.61
N ARG A 147 -9.40 -1.41 -11.73
CA ARG A 147 -10.56 -0.75 -11.13
C ARG A 147 -11.78 -0.85 -12.01
N GLU A 148 -11.62 -0.65 -13.32
CA GLU A 148 -12.65 -0.91 -14.31
C GLU A 148 -13.10 -2.37 -14.22
N ALA A 149 -12.15 -3.32 -14.16
CA ALA A 149 -12.42 -4.74 -14.02
C ALA A 149 -13.25 -5.05 -12.77
N LYS A 150 -12.93 -4.47 -11.61
CA LYS A 150 -13.66 -4.68 -10.35
C LYS A 150 -15.13 -4.20 -10.43
N ARG A 151 -15.40 -3.14 -11.18
CA ARG A 151 -16.77 -2.63 -11.39
C ARG A 151 -17.51 -3.41 -12.48
N LEU A 152 -16.83 -3.68 -13.59
CA LEU A 152 -17.46 -4.10 -14.85
C LEU A 152 -17.49 -5.61 -15.05
N PHE A 153 -16.58 -6.38 -14.40
CA PHE A 153 -16.54 -7.83 -14.58
C PHE A 153 -17.77 -8.55 -14.04
N SER A 154 -18.49 -7.96 -13.08
CA SER A 154 -19.77 -8.49 -12.63
C SER A 154 -20.82 -8.45 -13.75
N PHE A 155 -20.86 -7.36 -14.52
CA PHE A 155 -21.75 -7.22 -15.66
C PHE A 155 -21.34 -8.08 -16.86
N ILE A 156 -20.05 -8.07 -17.21
CA ILE A 156 -19.51 -8.89 -18.31
C ILE A 156 -19.69 -10.37 -17.99
N GLY A 157 -19.49 -10.79 -16.75
CA GLY A 157 -19.65 -12.16 -16.27
C GLY A 157 -21.11 -12.66 -16.26
N ALA A 158 -22.10 -11.77 -16.37
CA ALA A 158 -23.49 -12.18 -16.60
C ALA A 158 -23.72 -12.74 -18.01
N GLY A 159 -22.90 -12.33 -19.00
CA GLY A 159 -23.02 -12.77 -20.38
C GLY A 159 -23.00 -14.30 -20.56
N PRO A 160 -22.01 -15.02 -19.99
CA PRO A 160 -22.00 -16.47 -19.99
C PRO A 160 -23.25 -17.12 -19.41
N ILE A 161 -23.78 -16.56 -18.35
CA ILE A 161 -24.95 -17.11 -17.66
C ILE A 161 -26.21 -16.94 -18.52
N VAL A 162 -26.42 -15.73 -19.04
CA VAL A 162 -27.56 -15.45 -19.96
C VAL A 162 -27.41 -16.27 -21.24
N GLY A 163 -26.20 -16.39 -21.80
CA GLY A 163 -25.91 -17.24 -22.96
C GLY A 163 -26.22 -18.71 -22.68
N GLY A 164 -25.87 -19.19 -21.47
CA GLY A 164 -26.19 -20.57 -21.06
C GLY A 164 -27.66 -20.85 -20.93
N VAL A 165 -28.41 -19.96 -20.29
CA VAL A 165 -29.87 -20.06 -20.16
C VAL A 165 -30.53 -20.05 -21.55
N ALA A 166 -30.22 -19.08 -22.40
CA ALA A 166 -30.77 -18.95 -23.73
C ALA A 166 -30.40 -20.13 -24.65
N GLY A 167 -29.10 -20.58 -24.61
CA GLY A 167 -28.64 -21.70 -25.42
C GLY A 167 -29.28 -23.01 -25.08
N GLY A 168 -29.48 -23.30 -23.77
CA GLY A 168 -30.13 -24.53 -23.33
C GLY A 168 -31.63 -24.58 -23.74
N TYR A 169 -32.36 -23.46 -23.59
CA TYR A 169 -33.76 -23.38 -24.07
C TYR A 169 -33.83 -23.52 -25.58
N VAL A 170 -32.95 -22.85 -26.35
CA VAL A 170 -32.93 -22.96 -27.83
C VAL A 170 -32.57 -24.40 -28.24
N ALA A 171 -31.61 -25.02 -27.59
CA ALA A 171 -31.27 -26.42 -27.85
C ALA A 171 -32.49 -27.35 -27.61
N SER A 172 -33.19 -27.17 -26.47
CA SER A 172 -34.35 -27.96 -26.11
C SER A 172 -35.53 -27.78 -27.10
N LEU A 173 -35.81 -26.52 -27.48
CA LEU A 173 -36.88 -26.22 -28.42
C LEU A 173 -36.59 -26.67 -29.84
N VAL A 174 -35.34 -26.48 -30.31
CA VAL A 174 -34.98 -26.83 -31.71
C VAL A 174 -34.74 -28.32 -31.87
N ALA A 175 -34.23 -29.02 -30.88
CA ALA A 175 -34.07 -30.47 -30.93
C ALA A 175 -35.34 -31.27 -31.10
N SER A 176 -36.52 -30.70 -30.78
CA SER A 176 -37.83 -31.32 -31.01
C SER A 176 -38.30 -31.25 -32.47
N TYR A 177 -37.68 -30.36 -33.29
CA TYR A 177 -38.08 -30.14 -34.70
C TYR A 177 -37.00 -30.51 -35.72
N ILE A 178 -35.76 -30.56 -35.33
CA ILE A 178 -34.61 -30.76 -36.20
C ILE A 178 -33.69 -31.84 -35.59
N GLU A 179 -33.22 -32.79 -36.40
CA GLU A 179 -32.27 -33.81 -35.96
C GLU A 179 -31.05 -33.16 -35.23
N GLY A 180 -30.61 -33.77 -34.13
CA GLY A 180 -29.53 -33.27 -33.28
C GLY A 180 -28.23 -32.94 -34.04
N THR A 181 -27.90 -33.69 -35.09
CA THR A 181 -26.73 -33.45 -35.94
C THR A 181 -26.73 -32.07 -36.62
N ASN A 182 -27.93 -31.59 -37.03
CA ASN A 182 -28.06 -30.31 -37.69
C ASN A 182 -27.78 -29.11 -36.73
N LEU A 183 -27.90 -29.29 -35.43
CA LEU A 183 -27.53 -28.28 -34.42
C LEU A 183 -26.03 -27.97 -34.40
N LEU A 184 -25.16 -28.88 -34.91
CA LEU A 184 -23.74 -28.62 -35.09
C LEU A 184 -23.49 -27.52 -36.14
N PHE A 185 -24.26 -27.53 -37.26
CA PHE A 185 -24.16 -26.50 -38.28
C PHE A 185 -24.66 -25.15 -37.79
N LEU A 186 -25.76 -25.14 -36.97
CA LEU A 186 -26.22 -23.93 -36.30
C LEU A 186 -25.14 -23.36 -35.40
N GLY A 187 -24.46 -24.20 -34.63
CA GLY A 187 -23.33 -23.80 -33.79
C GLY A 187 -22.19 -23.22 -34.58
N ALA A 188 -21.80 -23.81 -35.69
CA ALA A 188 -20.78 -23.28 -36.59
C ALA A 188 -21.15 -21.88 -37.15
N ALA A 189 -22.44 -21.69 -37.57
CA ALA A 189 -22.95 -20.41 -38.04
C ALA A 189 -22.87 -19.30 -36.95
N LEU A 190 -23.22 -19.64 -35.72
CA LEU A 190 -23.12 -18.71 -34.57
C LEU A 190 -21.66 -18.35 -34.26
N LEU A 191 -20.73 -19.28 -34.34
CA LEU A 191 -19.30 -18.98 -34.16
C LEU A 191 -18.76 -18.05 -35.25
N CYS A 192 -19.29 -18.14 -36.51
CA CYS A 192 -18.93 -17.20 -37.55
C CYS A 192 -19.24 -15.75 -37.17
N LEU A 193 -20.31 -15.49 -36.41
CA LEU A 193 -20.64 -14.14 -35.90
C LEU A 193 -19.60 -13.63 -34.87
N CYS A 194 -18.93 -14.52 -34.14
CA CYS A 194 -17.89 -14.15 -33.19
C CYS A 194 -16.63 -13.58 -33.87
N VAL A 195 -16.35 -13.96 -35.14
CA VAL A 195 -15.12 -13.54 -35.84
C VAL A 195 -15.07 -12.01 -36.07
N PRO A 196 -16.07 -11.36 -36.71
CA PRO A 196 -16.06 -9.92 -36.92
C PRO A 196 -16.14 -9.13 -35.59
N LEU A 197 -16.85 -9.68 -34.60
CA LEU A 197 -16.97 -9.08 -33.28
C LEU A 197 -15.61 -9.04 -32.56
N ASN A 198 -14.91 -10.16 -32.54
CA ASN A 198 -13.57 -10.28 -31.98
C ASN A 198 -12.57 -9.32 -32.66
N ASN A 199 -12.58 -9.26 -33.99
CA ASN A 199 -11.73 -8.34 -34.75
C ASN A 199 -12.02 -6.86 -34.42
N THR A 200 -13.28 -6.51 -34.19
CA THR A 200 -13.69 -5.13 -33.83
C THR A 200 -13.16 -4.76 -32.45
N ILE A 201 -13.27 -5.65 -31.46
CA ILE A 201 -12.74 -5.47 -30.12
C ILE A 201 -11.22 -5.25 -30.16
N TRP A 202 -10.48 -6.12 -30.86
CA TRP A 202 -9.05 -5.99 -31.00
C TRP A 202 -8.60 -4.68 -31.68
N LYS A 203 -9.27 -4.29 -32.77
CA LYS A 203 -8.88 -3.10 -33.54
C LYS A 203 -9.17 -1.79 -32.79
N LYS A 204 -10.35 -1.69 -32.14
CA LYS A 204 -10.83 -0.42 -31.58
C LYS A 204 -10.47 -0.20 -30.10
N HIS A 205 -10.43 -1.27 -29.31
CA HIS A 205 -10.34 -1.15 -27.86
C HIS A 205 -9.06 -1.70 -27.25
N ILE A 206 -8.34 -2.64 -27.91
CA ILE A 206 -7.11 -3.19 -27.36
C ILE A 206 -5.86 -2.59 -28.05
N LYS A 207 -5.89 -2.35 -29.36
CA LYS A 207 -4.76 -1.76 -30.06
C LYS A 207 -4.42 -0.33 -29.64
N THR A 208 -5.40 0.47 -29.27
CA THR A 208 -5.18 1.84 -28.79
C THR A 208 -4.49 1.88 -27.44
N LEU A 209 -4.75 0.93 -26.55
CA LEU A 209 -4.08 0.78 -25.26
C LEU A 209 -2.65 0.20 -25.38
N THR A 210 -2.41 -0.65 -26.37
CA THR A 210 -1.12 -1.31 -26.58
C THR A 210 -0.05 -0.46 -27.26
N VAL A 211 -0.38 0.68 -27.87
CA VAL A 211 0.64 1.60 -28.45
C VAL A 211 1.58 2.13 -27.37
N PHE A 212 1.09 2.39 -26.14
CA PHE A 212 1.93 2.75 -25.01
C PHE A 212 2.73 1.57 -24.43
N GLN A 213 2.23 0.33 -24.55
CA GLN A 213 2.90 -0.88 -24.05
C GLN A 213 3.87 -1.52 -25.03
N ARG A 214 3.82 -1.20 -26.34
CA ARG A 214 4.68 -1.76 -27.38
C ARG A 214 6.18 -1.44 -27.25
N LYS A 215 6.58 -0.48 -26.41
CA LYS A 215 8.00 -0.17 -26.16
C LYS A 215 8.69 -1.09 -25.15
N LYS A 216 7.95 -1.89 -24.35
CA LYS A 216 8.56 -3.02 -23.62
C LYS A 216 8.40 -4.27 -24.48
N ARG A 217 9.46 -4.65 -25.21
CA ARG A 217 9.60 -5.99 -25.80
C ARG A 217 9.22 -7.00 -24.71
N PHE A 218 8.29 -7.90 -25.06
CA PHE A 218 8.04 -9.08 -24.24
C PHE A 218 9.40 -9.72 -23.96
N THR A 219 9.84 -9.69 -22.72
CA THR A 219 10.99 -10.48 -22.30
C THR A 219 10.57 -11.92 -22.52
N ASP A 220 11.28 -12.59 -23.42
CA ASP A 220 11.09 -14.00 -23.74
C ASP A 220 11.49 -14.78 -22.47
N PHE A 221 10.50 -15.06 -21.62
CA PHE A 221 10.68 -16.03 -20.55
C PHE A 221 10.62 -17.39 -21.22
N GLY A 222 11.76 -17.89 -21.71
CA GLY A 222 11.90 -19.20 -22.34
C GLY A 222 11.51 -20.39 -21.43
N ASP A 223 10.91 -20.12 -20.28
CA ASP A 223 10.50 -21.08 -19.27
C ASP A 223 9.09 -21.64 -19.56
N HIS A 224 8.94 -22.94 -19.43
CA HIS A 224 7.65 -23.61 -19.51
C HIS A 224 6.65 -23.04 -18.45
N PRO A 225 5.34 -22.87 -18.77
CA PRO A 225 4.35 -22.27 -17.83
C PRO A 225 4.33 -22.88 -16.43
N ILE A 226 4.58 -24.18 -16.28
CA ILE A 226 4.70 -24.85 -14.98
C ILE A 226 5.82 -24.24 -14.13
N TRP A 227 6.98 -23.95 -14.72
CA TRP A 227 8.09 -23.34 -14.00
C TRP A 227 7.78 -21.89 -13.58
N LEU A 228 7.09 -21.13 -14.45
CA LEU A 228 6.63 -19.77 -14.13
C LEU A 228 5.63 -19.78 -12.96
N ILE A 229 4.72 -20.77 -12.93
CA ILE A 229 3.76 -20.95 -11.83
C ILE A 229 4.51 -21.28 -10.53
N ARG A 230 5.47 -22.21 -10.56
CA ARG A 230 6.26 -22.62 -9.38
C ARG A 230 7.16 -21.50 -8.85
N LYS A 231 7.66 -20.61 -9.71
CA LYS A 231 8.47 -19.44 -9.30
C LYS A 231 7.64 -18.40 -8.55
N SER A 232 6.32 -18.32 -8.79
CA SER A 232 5.43 -17.35 -8.16
C SER A 232 4.49 -18.03 -7.16
N LYS A 233 4.67 -17.75 -5.87
CA LYS A 233 3.78 -18.26 -4.80
C LYS A 233 2.32 -17.88 -5.06
N HIS A 234 2.08 -16.63 -5.53
CA HIS A 234 0.74 -16.17 -5.87
C HIS A 234 0.08 -17.02 -6.96
N LEU A 235 0.79 -17.28 -8.07
CA LEU A 235 0.30 -18.13 -9.16
C LEU A 235 0.09 -19.58 -8.73
N THR A 236 0.99 -20.14 -7.92
CA THR A 236 0.86 -21.50 -7.39
C THR A 236 -0.40 -21.66 -6.55
N TYR A 237 -0.62 -20.76 -5.60
CA TYR A 237 -1.82 -20.82 -4.75
C TYR A 237 -3.10 -20.56 -5.54
N LEU A 238 -3.08 -19.64 -6.51
CA LEU A 238 -4.22 -19.38 -7.39
C LEU A 238 -4.59 -20.63 -8.21
N ALA A 239 -3.60 -21.31 -8.81
CA ALA A 239 -3.81 -22.55 -9.54
C ALA A 239 -4.39 -23.67 -8.66
N LEU A 240 -3.90 -23.82 -7.43
CA LEU A 240 -4.40 -24.79 -6.46
C LEU A 240 -5.86 -24.50 -6.04
N VAL A 241 -6.21 -23.22 -5.80
CA VAL A 241 -7.60 -22.85 -5.46
C VAL A 241 -8.54 -23.14 -6.63
N ILE A 242 -8.14 -22.85 -7.87
CA ILE A 242 -8.94 -23.19 -9.06
C ILE A 242 -9.10 -24.69 -9.20
N GLY A 243 -8.03 -25.48 -9.05
CA GLY A 243 -8.08 -26.93 -9.10
C GLY A 243 -9.00 -27.55 -8.03
N LEU A 244 -8.90 -27.08 -6.77
CA LEU A 244 -9.80 -27.52 -5.71
C LEU A 244 -11.26 -27.14 -5.96
N SER A 245 -11.50 -25.95 -6.56
CA SER A 245 -12.84 -25.54 -6.96
C SER A 245 -13.50 -26.53 -7.94
N VAL A 246 -12.74 -27.02 -8.89
CA VAL A 246 -13.22 -28.00 -9.87
C VAL A 246 -13.41 -29.36 -9.22
N LEU A 247 -12.47 -29.81 -8.40
CA LEU A 247 -12.56 -31.08 -7.68
C LEU A 247 -13.81 -31.12 -6.79
N VAL A 248 -14.04 -30.09 -5.96
CA VAL A 248 -15.24 -29.97 -5.11
C VAL A 248 -16.51 -29.95 -5.96
N SER A 249 -16.52 -29.22 -7.08
CA SER A 249 -17.65 -29.17 -8.01
C SER A 249 -18.04 -30.56 -8.53
N LYS A 250 -17.07 -31.42 -8.84
CA LYS A 250 -17.32 -32.80 -9.33
C LYS A 250 -17.81 -33.74 -8.22
N LEU A 251 -17.29 -33.58 -7.01
CA LEU A 251 -17.83 -34.32 -5.85
C LEU A 251 -19.28 -33.92 -5.56
N VAL A 252 -19.61 -32.63 -5.56
CA VAL A 252 -20.98 -32.12 -5.39
C VAL A 252 -21.89 -32.59 -6.53
N GLU A 253 -21.40 -32.63 -7.77
CA GLU A 253 -22.14 -33.11 -8.94
C GLU A 253 -22.51 -34.60 -8.78
N PHE A 254 -21.54 -35.40 -8.33
CA PHE A 254 -21.78 -36.82 -8.01
C PHE A 254 -22.82 -37.00 -6.90
N GLN A 255 -22.68 -36.29 -5.76
CA GLN A 255 -23.61 -36.36 -4.64
C GLN A 255 -25.04 -35.97 -5.05
N PHE A 256 -25.19 -34.84 -5.81
CA PHE A 256 -26.49 -34.41 -6.32
C PHE A 256 -27.14 -35.46 -7.24
N SER A 257 -26.36 -36.00 -8.18
CA SER A 257 -26.84 -37.02 -9.13
C SER A 257 -27.21 -38.32 -8.42
N SER A 258 -26.41 -38.73 -7.44
CA SER A 258 -26.67 -39.97 -6.66
C SER A 258 -27.93 -39.87 -5.79
N VAL A 259 -28.15 -38.72 -5.12
CA VAL A 259 -29.38 -38.51 -4.33
C VAL A 259 -30.60 -38.37 -5.24
N ALA A 260 -30.45 -37.78 -6.43
CA ALA A 260 -31.52 -37.66 -7.40
C ALA A 260 -31.93 -39.06 -7.96
N SER A 261 -30.96 -39.87 -8.36
CA SER A 261 -31.23 -41.23 -8.90
C SER A 261 -31.85 -42.18 -7.87
N ALA A 262 -31.58 -41.98 -6.57
CA ALA A 262 -32.22 -42.72 -5.51
C ALA A 262 -33.72 -42.41 -5.31
N ASN A 263 -34.18 -41.23 -5.77
CA ASN A 263 -35.56 -40.76 -5.64
C ASN A 263 -36.40 -40.93 -6.92
N PHE A 264 -35.73 -41.00 -8.07
CA PHE A 264 -36.41 -41.12 -9.39
C PHE A 264 -35.88 -42.37 -10.10
N SER A 265 -36.74 -43.33 -10.35
CA SER A 265 -36.38 -44.60 -11.02
C SER A 265 -36.60 -44.53 -12.53
N ASP A 266 -37.45 -43.61 -13.01
CA ASP A 266 -37.72 -43.44 -14.42
C ASP A 266 -36.72 -42.45 -15.08
N PRO A 267 -36.03 -42.84 -16.18
CA PRO A 267 -35.07 -42.01 -16.88
C PRO A 267 -35.64 -40.66 -17.37
N ASP A 268 -36.94 -40.67 -17.78
CA ASP A 268 -37.58 -39.47 -18.30
C ASP A 268 -37.92 -38.45 -17.17
N GLU A 269 -38.35 -38.98 -15.98
CA GLU A 269 -38.55 -38.15 -14.79
C GLU A 269 -37.21 -37.56 -14.31
N LEU A 270 -36.14 -38.33 -14.32
CA LEU A 270 -34.81 -37.90 -13.93
C LEU A 270 -34.26 -36.82 -14.89
N THR A 271 -34.51 -36.99 -16.20
CA THR A 271 -34.09 -35.98 -17.21
C THR A 271 -34.87 -34.68 -17.04
N SER A 272 -36.16 -34.76 -16.78
CA SER A 272 -36.99 -33.60 -16.48
C SER A 272 -36.54 -32.86 -15.22
N PHE A 273 -36.26 -33.61 -14.16
CA PHE A 273 -35.71 -33.09 -12.89
C PHE A 273 -34.37 -32.35 -13.09
N PHE A 274 -33.42 -32.93 -13.77
CA PHE A 274 -32.15 -32.30 -14.06
C PHE A 274 -32.31 -31.07 -14.95
N GLY A 275 -33.14 -31.14 -15.99
CA GLY A 275 -33.42 -30.02 -16.89
C GLY A 275 -34.01 -28.81 -16.15
N PHE A 276 -34.97 -29.04 -15.27
CA PHE A 276 -35.57 -28.01 -14.42
C PHE A 276 -34.55 -27.38 -13.47
N TRP A 277 -33.81 -28.18 -12.73
CA TRP A 277 -32.91 -27.68 -11.70
C TRP A 277 -31.67 -26.99 -12.29
N PHE A 278 -31.05 -27.52 -13.36
CA PHE A 278 -29.94 -26.85 -14.03
C PHE A 278 -30.33 -25.49 -14.60
N SER A 279 -31.53 -25.38 -15.17
CA SER A 279 -32.06 -24.09 -15.62
C SER A 279 -32.27 -23.14 -14.45
N THR A 280 -32.86 -23.62 -13.36
CA THR A 280 -33.09 -22.85 -12.13
C THR A 280 -31.76 -22.40 -11.50
N PHE A 281 -30.74 -23.26 -11.44
CA PHE A 281 -29.40 -22.90 -10.95
C PHE A 281 -28.78 -21.78 -11.78
N ASN A 282 -28.93 -21.79 -13.09
CA ASN A 282 -28.43 -20.72 -13.97
C ASN A 282 -29.20 -19.40 -13.76
N VAL A 283 -30.51 -19.47 -13.54
CA VAL A 283 -31.31 -18.25 -13.23
C VAL A 283 -30.86 -17.65 -11.89
N VAL A 284 -30.70 -18.49 -10.86
CA VAL A 284 -30.20 -18.01 -9.55
C VAL A 284 -28.77 -17.48 -9.67
N SER A 285 -27.91 -18.14 -10.45
CA SER A 285 -26.56 -17.63 -10.77
C SER A 285 -26.60 -16.25 -11.37
N LEU A 286 -27.54 -15.99 -12.29
CA LEU A 286 -27.70 -14.67 -12.93
C LEU A 286 -28.11 -13.62 -11.89
N ILE A 287 -29.07 -13.92 -11.02
CA ILE A 287 -29.50 -13.00 -9.96
C ILE A 287 -28.30 -12.67 -9.02
N VAL A 288 -27.56 -13.68 -8.59
CA VAL A 288 -26.36 -13.47 -7.76
C VAL A 288 -25.30 -12.66 -8.49
N GLN A 289 -25.07 -12.94 -9.78
CA GLN A 289 -24.09 -12.23 -10.59
C GLN A 289 -24.43 -10.74 -10.73
N LEU A 290 -25.70 -10.41 -10.99
CA LEU A 290 -26.11 -9.05 -11.25
C LEU A 290 -26.21 -8.19 -9.97
N PHE A 291 -26.73 -8.75 -8.88
CA PHE A 291 -27.08 -7.96 -7.69
C PHE A 291 -26.11 -8.15 -6.50
N LEU A 292 -25.55 -9.35 -6.32
CA LEU A 292 -24.76 -9.67 -5.12
C LEU A 292 -23.25 -9.62 -5.38
N THR A 293 -22.78 -10.02 -6.56
CA THR A 293 -21.34 -10.18 -6.81
C THR A 293 -20.56 -8.87 -6.60
N LYS A 294 -21.06 -7.75 -7.16
CA LYS A 294 -20.43 -6.43 -6.98
C LYS A 294 -20.38 -6.04 -5.49
N ARG A 295 -21.45 -6.30 -4.74
CA ARG A 295 -21.52 -5.98 -3.31
C ARG A 295 -20.56 -6.85 -2.49
N ILE A 296 -20.55 -8.17 -2.73
CA ILE A 296 -19.70 -9.11 -2.00
C ILE A 296 -18.23 -8.79 -2.26
N VAL A 297 -17.83 -8.69 -3.52
CA VAL A 297 -16.44 -8.41 -3.90
C VAL A 297 -16.01 -6.99 -3.48
N GLY A 298 -16.91 -6.01 -3.54
CA GLY A 298 -16.65 -4.62 -3.15
C GLY A 298 -16.53 -4.42 -1.64
N ILE A 299 -17.38 -5.08 -0.84
CA ILE A 299 -17.40 -4.90 0.63
C ILE A 299 -16.30 -5.74 1.30
N PHE A 300 -16.22 -7.03 0.95
CA PHE A 300 -15.30 -7.96 1.61
C PHE A 300 -13.90 -7.99 0.98
N GLY A 301 -13.75 -7.41 -0.21
CA GLY A 301 -12.52 -7.46 -0.99
C GLY A 301 -12.36 -8.79 -1.75
N VAL A 302 -11.44 -8.77 -2.73
CA VAL A 302 -11.25 -9.87 -3.68
C VAL A 302 -10.84 -11.18 -2.99
N GLY A 303 -9.86 -11.12 -2.10
CA GLY A 303 -9.34 -12.32 -1.42
C GLY A 303 -10.33 -12.96 -0.45
N SER A 304 -11.14 -12.14 0.25
CA SER A 304 -12.16 -12.66 1.19
C SER A 304 -13.37 -13.25 0.47
N SER A 305 -13.68 -12.82 -0.75
CA SER A 305 -14.79 -13.34 -1.55
C SER A 305 -14.60 -14.83 -1.93
N LEU A 306 -13.37 -15.35 -1.90
CA LEU A 306 -13.08 -16.77 -2.12
C LEU A 306 -13.70 -17.71 -1.07
N PHE A 307 -14.07 -17.19 0.11
CA PHE A 307 -14.72 -17.99 1.15
C PHE A 307 -16.21 -18.19 0.90
N ALA A 308 -16.83 -17.43 -0.01
CA ALA A 308 -18.27 -17.54 -0.27
C ALA A 308 -18.68 -18.91 -0.83
N LEU A 309 -17.87 -19.50 -1.71
CA LEU A 309 -18.15 -20.82 -2.28
C LEU A 309 -18.00 -21.95 -1.24
N PRO A 310 -16.84 -22.10 -0.55
CA PRO A 310 -16.66 -23.19 0.41
C PRO A 310 -17.62 -23.11 1.61
N SER A 311 -18.05 -21.94 2.04
CA SER A 311 -18.94 -21.80 3.20
C SER A 311 -20.31 -22.49 3.00
N GLY A 312 -20.95 -22.27 1.86
CA GLY A 312 -22.26 -22.87 1.62
C GLY A 312 -22.16 -24.33 1.18
N VAL A 313 -21.09 -24.72 0.45
CA VAL A 313 -20.84 -26.14 0.15
C VAL A 313 -20.54 -26.90 1.44
N PHE A 314 -19.83 -26.31 2.40
CA PHE A 314 -19.59 -26.90 3.72
C PHE A 314 -20.92 -27.18 4.45
N LEU A 315 -21.81 -26.17 4.51
CA LEU A 315 -23.13 -26.36 5.13
C LEU A 315 -23.95 -27.44 4.41
N GLY A 316 -23.97 -27.41 3.07
CA GLY A 316 -24.67 -28.40 2.28
C GLY A 316 -24.11 -29.81 2.46
N SER A 317 -22.79 -29.97 2.49
CA SER A 317 -22.11 -31.24 2.73
C SER A 317 -22.36 -31.75 4.16
N LEU A 318 -22.48 -30.82 5.12
CA LEU A 318 -22.86 -31.18 6.50
C LEU A 318 -24.31 -31.73 6.58
N PHE A 319 -25.26 -31.10 5.84
CA PHE A 319 -26.62 -31.62 5.74
C PHE A 319 -26.67 -33.00 5.07
N LEU A 320 -25.93 -33.21 3.97
CA LEU A 320 -25.84 -34.49 3.29
C LEU A 320 -25.19 -35.57 4.14
N LEU A 321 -24.27 -35.19 5.02
CA LEU A 321 -23.62 -36.15 5.96
C LEU A 321 -24.61 -36.71 6.97
N PHE A 322 -25.49 -35.87 7.53
CA PHE A 322 -26.45 -36.29 8.55
C PHE A 322 -27.74 -36.82 7.94
N SER A 323 -28.17 -36.31 6.81
CA SER A 323 -29.43 -36.66 6.14
C SER A 323 -29.28 -36.55 4.62
N PRO A 324 -29.02 -37.61 3.88
CA PRO A 324 -28.86 -37.63 2.42
C PRO A 324 -30.22 -37.54 1.70
N VAL A 325 -30.92 -36.43 1.92
CA VAL A 325 -32.23 -36.16 1.31
C VAL A 325 -32.08 -35.29 0.06
N LEU A 326 -33.06 -35.36 -0.83
CA LEU A 326 -33.07 -34.66 -2.13
C LEU A 326 -32.82 -33.16 -1.97
N TRP A 327 -33.45 -32.51 -0.99
CA TRP A 327 -33.31 -31.10 -0.75
C TRP A 327 -31.89 -30.65 -0.34
N ALA A 328 -31.20 -31.52 0.40
CA ALA A 328 -29.81 -31.24 0.77
C ALA A 328 -28.89 -31.28 -0.45
N GLY A 329 -29.11 -32.22 -1.36
CA GLY A 329 -28.43 -32.30 -2.66
C GLY A 329 -28.70 -31.08 -3.54
N ILE A 330 -29.98 -30.66 -3.66
CA ILE A 330 -30.41 -29.51 -4.42
C ILE A 330 -29.77 -28.22 -3.85
N PHE A 331 -29.82 -28.00 -2.53
CA PHE A 331 -29.22 -26.85 -1.88
C PHE A 331 -27.71 -26.76 -2.14
N THR A 332 -27.01 -27.89 -1.94
CA THR A 332 -25.55 -27.94 -2.12
C THR A 332 -25.17 -27.60 -3.57
N LYS A 333 -25.87 -28.18 -4.55
CA LYS A 333 -25.65 -27.95 -5.97
C LYS A 333 -26.05 -26.56 -6.41
N LEU A 334 -27.16 -26.02 -5.92
CA LEU A 334 -27.60 -24.66 -6.16
C LEU A 334 -26.55 -23.65 -5.70
N TRP A 335 -26.05 -23.79 -4.47
CA TRP A 335 -25.01 -22.91 -3.92
C TRP A 335 -23.72 -23.02 -4.72
N GLU A 336 -23.26 -24.25 -4.98
CA GLU A 336 -22.05 -24.51 -5.76
C GLU A 336 -22.11 -23.81 -7.12
N VAL A 337 -23.13 -24.07 -7.93
CA VAL A 337 -23.24 -23.52 -9.28
C VAL A 337 -23.39 -22.00 -9.24
N SER A 338 -24.27 -21.48 -8.38
CA SER A 338 -24.57 -20.05 -8.34
C SER A 338 -23.38 -19.23 -7.90
N ILE A 339 -22.65 -19.61 -6.86
CA ILE A 339 -21.49 -18.86 -6.35
C ILE A 339 -20.25 -19.12 -7.20
N LYS A 340 -20.05 -20.34 -7.73
CA LYS A 340 -18.91 -20.64 -8.59
C LYS A 340 -18.90 -19.81 -9.86
N GLN A 341 -20.05 -19.71 -10.55
CA GLN A 341 -20.16 -18.97 -11.82
C GLN A 341 -20.17 -17.44 -11.62
N SER A 342 -20.53 -16.96 -10.45
CA SER A 342 -20.66 -15.54 -10.14
C SER A 342 -19.49 -14.98 -9.31
N VAL A 343 -19.59 -15.07 -7.99
CA VAL A 343 -18.64 -14.49 -7.04
C VAL A 343 -17.24 -15.09 -7.17
N ASN A 344 -17.15 -16.43 -7.19
CA ASN A 344 -15.84 -17.11 -7.22
C ASN A 344 -15.11 -16.85 -8.56
N LYS A 345 -15.82 -16.91 -9.68
CA LYS A 345 -15.22 -16.60 -11.00
C LYS A 345 -14.74 -15.16 -11.07
N SER A 346 -15.54 -14.20 -10.64
CA SER A 346 -15.14 -12.78 -10.60
C SER A 346 -13.94 -12.55 -9.68
N ALA A 347 -13.91 -13.18 -8.49
CA ALA A 347 -12.80 -13.06 -7.56
C ALA A 347 -11.49 -13.65 -8.13
N THR A 348 -11.53 -14.83 -8.75
CA THR A 348 -10.33 -15.46 -9.35
C THR A 348 -9.80 -14.66 -10.54
N GLU A 349 -10.69 -14.04 -11.35
CA GLU A 349 -10.26 -13.14 -12.43
C GLU A 349 -9.55 -11.90 -11.90
N LEU A 350 -10.07 -11.27 -10.85
CA LEU A 350 -9.46 -10.11 -10.21
C LEU A 350 -8.13 -10.45 -9.54
N LEU A 351 -7.99 -11.63 -8.92
CA LEU A 351 -6.72 -12.10 -8.36
C LEU A 351 -5.62 -12.26 -9.41
N SER A 352 -5.96 -12.40 -10.67
CA SER A 352 -5.00 -12.47 -11.78
C SER A 352 -4.46 -11.10 -12.24
N LEU A 353 -5.02 -9.97 -11.77
CA LEU A 353 -4.65 -8.62 -12.22
C LEU A 353 -3.21 -8.19 -11.85
N PRO A 354 -2.66 -8.52 -10.68
CA PRO A 354 -1.30 -8.11 -10.34
C PRO A 354 -0.22 -8.84 -11.13
N ILE A 355 -0.57 -9.89 -11.90
CA ILE A 355 0.39 -10.67 -12.66
C ILE A 355 0.85 -9.88 -13.90
N PRO A 356 2.18 -9.78 -14.18
CA PRO A 356 2.68 -9.14 -15.41
C PRO A 356 2.07 -9.74 -16.67
N LEU A 357 1.75 -8.88 -17.64
CA LEU A 357 0.98 -9.27 -18.84
C LEU A 357 1.62 -10.42 -19.62
N ALA A 358 2.95 -10.41 -19.75
CA ALA A 358 3.72 -11.46 -20.42
C ALA A 358 3.59 -12.83 -19.74
N ILE A 359 3.60 -12.86 -18.40
CA ILE A 359 3.43 -14.09 -17.61
C ILE A 359 1.95 -14.51 -17.62
N LYS A 360 1.04 -13.54 -17.50
CA LYS A 360 -0.41 -13.77 -17.43
C LYS A 360 -0.94 -14.46 -18.67
N SER A 361 -0.54 -14.03 -19.87
CA SER A 361 -1.02 -14.63 -21.12
C SER A 361 -0.64 -16.10 -21.26
N GLN A 362 0.55 -16.50 -20.77
CA GLN A 362 1.05 -17.87 -20.82
C GLN A 362 0.49 -18.74 -19.69
N THR A 363 0.51 -18.22 -18.44
CA THR A 363 0.17 -19.02 -17.26
C THR A 363 -1.33 -19.15 -17.07
N LYS A 364 -2.12 -18.10 -17.39
CA LYS A 364 -3.58 -18.14 -17.19
C LYS A 364 -4.25 -19.20 -18.06
N SER A 365 -3.94 -19.24 -19.36
CA SER A 365 -4.49 -20.29 -20.23
C SER A 365 -4.09 -21.69 -19.77
N PHE A 366 -2.86 -21.84 -19.29
CA PHE A 366 -2.39 -23.11 -18.75
C PHE A 366 -3.16 -23.49 -17.48
N ILE A 367 -3.39 -22.55 -16.58
CA ILE A 367 -4.19 -22.78 -15.35
C ILE A 367 -5.63 -23.12 -15.72
N ASP A 368 -6.30 -22.30 -16.53
CA ASP A 368 -7.71 -22.44 -16.85
C ASP A 368 -8.02 -23.70 -17.69
N VAL A 369 -7.04 -24.20 -18.48
CA VAL A 369 -7.21 -25.40 -19.32
C VAL A 369 -6.66 -26.64 -18.62
N PHE A 370 -5.37 -26.63 -18.27
CA PHE A 370 -4.70 -27.82 -17.74
C PHE A 370 -5.15 -28.16 -16.32
N VAL A 371 -5.22 -27.15 -15.42
CA VAL A 371 -5.59 -27.39 -14.02
C VAL A 371 -7.05 -27.79 -13.90
N ASP A 372 -7.96 -27.17 -14.67
CA ASP A 372 -9.39 -27.52 -14.68
C ASP A 372 -9.62 -28.96 -15.11
N LEU A 373 -9.00 -29.35 -16.24
CA LEU A 373 -9.17 -30.69 -16.78
C LEU A 373 -8.41 -31.76 -15.98
N ALA A 374 -7.23 -31.43 -15.45
CA ALA A 374 -6.49 -32.33 -14.57
C ALA A 374 -7.26 -32.56 -13.26
N ALA A 375 -7.84 -31.50 -12.66
CA ALA A 375 -8.67 -31.62 -11.47
C ALA A 375 -9.94 -32.43 -11.73
N THR A 376 -10.55 -32.28 -12.91
CA THR A 376 -11.68 -33.13 -13.35
C THR A 376 -11.26 -34.60 -13.45
N GLY A 377 -10.12 -34.90 -14.03
CA GLY A 377 -9.57 -36.23 -14.11
C GLY A 377 -9.27 -36.85 -12.74
N VAL A 378 -8.62 -36.07 -11.85
CA VAL A 378 -8.34 -36.48 -10.47
C VAL A 378 -9.63 -36.72 -9.70
N ALA A 379 -10.65 -35.87 -9.83
CA ALA A 379 -11.96 -36.12 -9.21
C ALA A 379 -12.62 -37.42 -9.71
N GLY A 380 -12.56 -37.66 -11.04
CA GLY A 380 -13.05 -38.89 -11.64
C GLY A 380 -12.32 -40.14 -11.12
N LEU A 381 -10.98 -40.12 -11.04
CA LEU A 381 -10.18 -41.21 -10.46
C LEU A 381 -10.49 -41.43 -8.97
N PHE A 382 -10.66 -40.33 -8.19
CA PHE A 382 -11.05 -40.39 -6.80
C PHE A 382 -12.42 -41.06 -6.62
N LEU A 383 -13.44 -40.63 -7.36
CA LEU A 383 -14.77 -41.20 -7.31
C LEU A 383 -14.76 -42.67 -7.74
N MET A 384 -14.04 -43.00 -8.82
CA MET A 384 -13.93 -44.40 -9.29
C MET A 384 -13.27 -45.31 -8.23
N PHE A 385 -12.19 -44.82 -7.59
CA PHE A 385 -11.50 -45.61 -6.56
C PHE A 385 -12.29 -45.70 -5.27
N LEU A 386 -12.87 -44.59 -4.76
CA LEU A 386 -13.53 -44.54 -3.47
C LEU A 386 -14.94 -45.13 -3.51
N VAL A 387 -15.72 -44.81 -4.55
CA VAL A 387 -17.12 -45.29 -4.65
C VAL A 387 -17.19 -46.68 -5.25
N ASN A 388 -16.52 -46.89 -6.41
CA ASN A 388 -16.60 -48.22 -7.07
C ASN A 388 -15.62 -49.22 -6.49
N GLY A 389 -14.46 -48.78 -5.96
CA GLY A 389 -13.44 -49.65 -5.36
C GLY A 389 -13.67 -49.99 -3.90
N LEU A 390 -14.17 -49.05 -3.09
CA LEU A 390 -14.38 -49.20 -1.64
C LEU A 390 -15.85 -49.26 -1.23
N ASP A 391 -16.77 -49.17 -2.19
CA ASP A 391 -18.24 -49.18 -1.98
C ASP A 391 -18.74 -48.18 -0.93
N LEU A 392 -18.13 -46.94 -0.96
CA LEU A 392 -18.41 -45.90 0.01
C LEU A 392 -19.74 -45.19 -0.31
N SER A 393 -20.54 -44.96 0.71
CA SER A 393 -21.82 -44.23 0.61
C SER A 393 -21.63 -42.72 0.26
N VAL A 394 -22.72 -42.09 -0.17
CA VAL A 394 -22.78 -40.63 -0.45
C VAL A 394 -22.32 -39.80 0.76
N GLN A 395 -22.61 -40.29 1.97
CA GLN A 395 -22.20 -39.67 3.23
C GLN A 395 -20.67 -39.61 3.38
N SER A 396 -19.97 -40.68 3.01
CA SER A 396 -18.49 -40.71 3.02
C SER A 396 -17.88 -39.71 2.06
N VAL A 397 -18.51 -39.50 0.91
CA VAL A 397 -18.09 -38.43 -0.01
C VAL A 397 -18.24 -37.06 0.61
N SER A 398 -19.25 -36.81 1.48
CA SER A 398 -19.41 -35.57 2.23
C SER A 398 -18.24 -35.29 3.18
N ILE A 399 -17.74 -36.32 3.88
CA ILE A 399 -16.57 -36.19 4.76
C ILE A 399 -15.34 -35.78 3.95
N LEU A 400 -15.10 -36.44 2.83
CA LEU A 400 -14.00 -36.09 1.94
C LEU A 400 -14.13 -34.64 1.41
N THR A 401 -15.35 -34.23 1.02
CA THR A 401 -15.64 -32.87 0.56
C THR A 401 -15.31 -31.88 1.66
N ILE A 402 -15.72 -32.09 2.92
CA ILE A 402 -15.43 -31.21 4.06
C ILE A 402 -13.92 -31.09 4.31
N LEU A 403 -13.16 -32.20 4.24
CA LEU A 403 -11.70 -32.15 4.39
C LEU A 403 -11.04 -31.33 3.30
N ILE A 404 -11.47 -31.48 2.04
CA ILE A 404 -10.98 -30.69 0.91
C ILE A 404 -11.33 -29.22 1.07
N LEU A 405 -12.54 -28.89 1.58
CA LEU A 405 -12.92 -27.50 1.87
C LEU A 405 -12.05 -26.87 2.96
N GLY A 406 -11.57 -27.63 3.94
CA GLY A 406 -10.59 -27.18 4.93
C GLY A 406 -9.26 -26.77 4.27
N ILE A 407 -8.76 -27.58 3.36
CA ILE A 407 -7.57 -27.28 2.56
C ILE A 407 -7.81 -26.02 1.69
N TRP A 408 -9.00 -25.93 1.08
CA TRP A 408 -9.36 -24.73 0.31
C TRP A 408 -9.36 -23.46 1.18
N ALA A 409 -9.96 -23.48 2.36
CA ALA A 409 -9.99 -22.34 3.26
C ALA A 409 -8.56 -21.87 3.64
N TRP A 410 -7.66 -22.81 3.92
CA TRP A 410 -6.25 -22.52 4.17
C TRP A 410 -5.56 -21.89 2.95
N LEU A 411 -5.78 -22.42 1.74
CA LEU A 411 -5.23 -21.87 0.51
C LEU A 411 -5.81 -20.48 0.19
N ALA A 412 -7.09 -20.24 0.45
CA ALA A 412 -7.72 -18.93 0.24
C ALA A 412 -7.07 -17.83 1.10
N ILE A 413 -6.69 -18.16 2.36
CA ILE A 413 -5.91 -17.26 3.23
C ILE A 413 -4.54 -16.96 2.60
N LYS A 414 -3.84 -17.98 2.11
CA LYS A 414 -2.52 -17.84 1.47
C LYS A 414 -2.59 -17.00 0.19
N VAL A 415 -3.56 -17.27 -0.68
CA VAL A 415 -3.78 -16.46 -1.91
C VAL A 415 -4.02 -15.00 -1.57
N ARG A 416 -4.86 -14.71 -0.55
CA ARG A 416 -5.13 -13.34 -0.10
C ARG A 416 -3.85 -12.63 0.35
N GLN A 417 -3.00 -13.30 1.14
CA GLN A 417 -1.73 -12.74 1.59
C GLN A 417 -0.79 -12.44 0.41
N GLU A 418 -0.64 -13.40 -0.52
CA GLU A 418 0.24 -13.25 -1.68
C GLU A 418 -0.30 -12.26 -2.73
N TYR A 419 -1.61 -12.07 -2.82
CA TYR A 419 -2.22 -11.04 -3.66
C TYR A 419 -1.79 -9.64 -3.20
N ILE A 420 -1.87 -9.36 -1.89
CA ILE A 420 -1.41 -8.09 -1.31
C ILE A 420 0.10 -7.92 -1.51
N ASN A 421 0.90 -8.97 -1.25
CA ASN A 421 2.34 -8.97 -1.44
C ASN A 421 2.74 -8.70 -2.91
N SER A 422 1.96 -9.18 -3.87
CA SER A 422 2.22 -8.97 -5.30
C SER A 422 2.07 -7.50 -5.72
N PHE A 423 1.14 -6.75 -5.16
CA PHE A 423 1.06 -5.31 -5.35
C PHE A 423 2.22 -4.59 -4.66
N LYS A 424 2.50 -4.95 -3.41
CA LYS A 424 3.61 -4.39 -2.63
C LYS A 424 4.95 -4.55 -3.36
N SER A 425 5.24 -5.73 -3.90
CA SER A 425 6.51 -5.98 -4.61
C SER A 425 6.65 -5.13 -5.87
N LYS A 426 5.56 -4.89 -6.62
CA LYS A 426 5.57 -4.01 -7.81
C LYS A 426 5.85 -2.56 -7.44
N LEU A 427 5.29 -2.07 -6.34
CA LEU A 427 5.49 -0.72 -5.87
C LEU A 427 6.92 -0.53 -5.33
N THR A 428 7.43 -1.51 -4.60
CA THR A 428 8.81 -1.51 -4.06
C THR A 428 9.88 -1.65 -5.15
N GLN A 429 9.60 -2.30 -6.29
CA GLN A 429 10.52 -2.33 -7.43
C GLN A 429 10.68 -0.96 -8.10
N ALA A 430 9.65 -0.13 -8.12
CA ALA A 430 9.73 1.24 -8.63
C ALA A 430 10.59 2.15 -7.74
N ASP A 431 10.60 1.91 -6.40
CA ASP A 431 11.44 2.65 -5.44
C ASP A 431 12.89 2.12 -5.35
N LYS A 432 13.14 0.86 -5.72
CA LYS A 432 14.47 0.22 -5.59
C LYS A 432 15.54 0.71 -6.56
N GLU A 433 15.22 1.53 -7.54
CA GLU A 433 16.26 2.28 -8.28
C GLU A 433 16.91 3.37 -7.44
N SER A 434 16.35 3.72 -6.26
CA SER A 434 16.84 4.79 -5.38
C SER A 434 17.42 4.32 -4.05
N ILE A 435 17.22 3.07 -3.60
CA ILE A 435 17.71 2.61 -2.29
C ILE A 435 18.33 1.21 -2.42
N LYS A 436 19.61 1.16 -2.72
CA LYS A 436 20.46 -0.02 -2.41
C LYS A 436 20.86 0.02 -0.94
N LEU A 437 20.74 -1.13 -0.27
CA LEU A 437 21.40 -1.59 0.95
C LEU A 437 20.62 -1.49 2.27
N LEU A 438 20.04 -2.63 2.64
CA LEU A 438 20.17 -3.18 3.99
C LEU A 438 20.23 -4.72 3.86
N PRO A 439 21.26 -5.40 4.40
CA PRO A 439 21.35 -6.87 4.36
C PRO A 439 20.38 -7.51 5.34
N ASP A 440 19.88 -8.66 4.94
CA ASP A 440 18.91 -9.52 5.65
C ASP A 440 19.57 -10.14 6.91
N PHE A 441 19.13 -9.73 8.12
CA PHE A 441 19.70 -10.13 9.41
C PHE A 441 19.10 -11.40 10.02
N ASN A 442 18.51 -12.26 9.26
CA ASN A 442 17.83 -13.44 9.79
C ASN A 442 18.69 -14.70 9.84
N ASN A 443 19.78 -14.76 10.61
CA ASN A 443 20.37 -16.04 11.07
C ASN A 443 21.76 -15.93 11.77
N VAL A 444 22.11 -14.77 12.31
CA VAL A 444 23.38 -14.62 13.08
C VAL A 444 23.02 -14.23 14.50
N SER A 445 23.73 -14.73 15.51
CA SER A 445 23.52 -14.28 16.89
C SER A 445 23.65 -12.75 16.93
N VAL A 446 22.84 -12.06 17.73
CA VAL A 446 22.84 -10.59 17.81
C VAL A 446 24.25 -10.04 18.01
N LEU A 447 25.06 -10.74 18.83
CA LEU A 447 26.43 -10.37 19.11
C LEU A 447 27.34 -10.46 17.86
N GLU A 448 27.23 -11.52 17.08
CA GLU A 448 27.99 -11.69 15.83
C GLU A 448 27.55 -10.69 14.76
N GLY A 449 26.24 -10.36 14.72
CA GLY A 449 25.72 -9.30 13.87
C GLY A 449 26.28 -7.93 14.22
N LEU A 450 26.37 -7.59 15.52
CA LEU A 450 26.98 -6.35 15.99
C LEU A 450 28.49 -6.30 15.69
N LYS A 451 29.23 -7.38 15.89
CA LYS A 451 30.64 -7.47 15.54
C LYS A 451 30.87 -7.29 14.04
N ARG A 452 30.11 -7.96 13.20
CA ARG A 452 30.21 -7.81 11.74
C ARG A 452 29.88 -6.38 11.29
N ALA A 453 28.86 -5.74 11.91
CA ALA A 453 28.53 -4.35 11.61
C ALA A 453 29.62 -3.36 12.05
N LEU A 454 30.36 -3.66 13.11
CA LEU A 454 31.55 -2.92 13.52
C LEU A 454 32.70 -3.13 12.52
N GLU A 455 32.92 -4.35 12.03
CA GLU A 455 34.07 -4.67 11.14
C GLU A 455 33.88 -4.17 9.70
N THR A 456 32.66 -4.25 9.16
CA THR A 456 32.38 -4.03 7.71
C THR A 456 31.34 -2.96 7.43
N GLY A 457 30.77 -2.33 8.48
CA GLY A 457 29.70 -1.36 8.36
C GLY A 457 30.16 0.02 7.85
N SER A 458 29.22 0.78 7.31
CA SER A 458 29.42 2.20 7.02
C SER A 458 29.54 3.02 8.31
N GLU A 459 30.09 4.24 8.24
CA GLU A 459 30.21 5.13 9.40
C GLU A 459 28.91 5.27 10.20
N ASN A 460 27.77 5.43 9.54
CA ASN A 460 26.47 5.53 10.19
C ASN A 460 26.04 4.23 10.90
N GLN A 461 26.40 3.08 10.35
CA GLN A 461 26.13 1.78 10.98
C GLN A 461 27.02 1.56 12.20
N ILE A 462 28.30 1.93 12.11
CA ILE A 462 29.25 1.88 13.23
C ILE A 462 28.76 2.78 14.38
N LEU A 463 28.38 4.03 14.07
CA LEU A 463 27.82 4.97 15.06
C LEU A 463 26.55 4.43 15.73
N TYR A 464 25.66 3.81 14.94
CA TYR A 464 24.44 3.19 15.47
C TYR A 464 24.76 2.05 16.45
N VAL A 465 25.71 1.16 16.08
CA VAL A 465 26.11 0.05 16.93
C VAL A 465 26.80 0.56 18.21
N LEU A 466 27.72 1.52 18.11
CA LEU A 466 28.38 2.10 19.26
C LEU A 466 27.37 2.73 20.24
N LYS A 467 26.35 3.47 19.75
CA LYS A 467 25.28 4.01 20.59
C LYS A 467 24.53 2.89 21.32
N LYS A 468 24.17 1.80 20.60
CA LYS A 468 23.47 0.66 21.21
C LYS A 468 24.32 -0.09 22.24
N VAL A 469 25.60 -0.21 22.02
CA VAL A 469 26.56 -0.78 23.02
C VAL A 469 26.68 0.13 24.24
N GLY A 470 26.57 1.45 24.06
CA GLY A 470 26.53 2.40 25.19
C GLY A 470 25.24 2.29 26.01
N GLU A 471 24.10 2.01 25.39
CA GLU A 471 22.82 1.80 26.08
C GLU A 471 22.74 0.46 26.82
N ILE A 472 23.33 -0.61 26.27
CA ILE A 472 23.36 -1.96 26.85
C ILE A 472 24.82 -2.44 26.86
N PRO A 473 25.60 -2.08 27.94
CA PRO A 473 27.01 -2.35 27.98
C PRO A 473 27.33 -3.84 28.03
N ASP A 474 27.92 -4.39 26.96
CA ASP A 474 28.41 -5.76 26.89
C ASP A 474 29.93 -5.78 26.84
N LYS A 475 30.54 -6.25 27.91
CA LYS A 475 32.01 -6.27 28.06
C LYS A 475 32.76 -7.13 27.01
N ARG A 476 32.02 -8.00 26.28
CA ARG A 476 32.57 -8.84 25.20
C ARG A 476 32.91 -8.06 23.94
N LEU A 477 32.34 -6.83 23.77
CA LEU A 477 32.57 -5.96 22.63
C LEU A 477 33.72 -4.96 22.87
N PHE A 478 34.35 -4.98 24.06
CA PHE A 478 35.37 -3.99 24.43
C PHE A 478 36.55 -3.93 23.43
N GLU A 479 37.12 -5.07 23.07
CA GLU A 479 38.27 -5.14 22.15
C GLU A 479 37.91 -4.62 20.74
N ASP A 480 36.68 -4.83 20.32
CA ASP A 480 36.19 -4.34 19.04
C ASP A 480 35.93 -2.82 19.08
N VAL A 481 35.44 -2.28 20.22
CA VAL A 481 35.22 -0.85 20.41
C VAL A 481 36.52 -0.07 20.49
N VAL A 482 37.57 -0.61 21.18
CA VAL A 482 38.86 0.06 21.32
C VAL A 482 39.53 0.34 19.97
N LYS A 483 39.35 -0.51 18.96
CA LYS A 483 39.88 -0.30 17.61
C LYS A 483 39.43 1.03 16.98
N PHE A 484 38.23 1.51 17.36
CA PHE A 484 37.68 2.76 16.84
C PHE A 484 38.26 4.04 17.44
N LEU A 485 39.10 3.95 18.44
CA LEU A 485 39.88 5.07 18.96
C LEU A 485 40.88 5.63 17.94
N SER A 486 41.30 4.83 16.97
CA SER A 486 42.16 5.24 15.85
C SER A 486 41.38 5.51 14.55
N HIS A 487 40.06 5.54 14.59
CA HIS A 487 39.21 5.78 13.39
C HIS A 487 39.41 7.22 12.86
N PRO A 488 39.39 7.48 11.53
CA PRO A 488 39.58 8.82 10.97
C PRO A 488 38.46 9.81 11.34
N SER A 489 37.22 9.33 11.55
CA SER A 489 36.09 10.20 11.94
C SER A 489 36.10 10.49 13.44
N SER A 490 36.13 11.78 13.79
CA SER A 490 36.03 12.23 15.19
C SER A 490 34.71 11.81 15.86
N LYS A 491 33.60 11.74 15.11
CA LYS A 491 32.30 11.28 15.63
C LYS A 491 32.37 9.84 16.13
N VAL A 492 33.06 8.97 15.39
CA VAL A 492 33.25 7.55 15.77
C VAL A 492 34.14 7.45 16.99
N LYS A 493 35.24 8.24 17.08
CA LYS A 493 36.09 8.30 18.26
C LYS A 493 35.33 8.74 19.52
N ILE A 494 34.48 9.76 19.38
CA ILE A 494 33.65 10.29 20.47
C ILE A 494 32.70 9.22 21.02
N GLU A 495 32.00 8.51 20.14
CA GLU A 495 31.08 7.44 20.54
C GLU A 495 31.83 6.23 21.11
N ALA A 496 33.02 5.89 20.57
CA ALA A 496 33.88 4.82 21.10
C ALA A 496 34.37 5.15 22.51
N LEU A 497 34.86 6.37 22.78
CA LEU A 497 35.22 6.83 24.12
C LEU A 497 34.03 6.79 25.08
N GLN A 498 32.82 7.18 24.62
CA GLN A 498 31.60 7.10 25.41
C GLN A 498 31.23 5.65 25.77
N CYS A 499 31.34 4.72 24.83
CA CYS A 499 31.13 3.29 25.07
C CYS A 499 32.12 2.73 26.10
N ILE A 500 33.42 3.06 25.96
CA ILE A 500 34.47 2.63 26.88
C ILE A 500 34.19 3.13 28.28
N TYR A 501 33.74 4.36 28.41
CA TYR A 501 33.32 4.95 29.67
C TYR A 501 32.23 4.12 30.37
N TYR A 502 31.21 3.68 29.65
CA TYR A 502 30.10 2.86 30.19
C TYR A 502 30.52 1.40 30.44
N LEU A 503 31.39 0.85 29.62
CA LEU A 503 31.94 -0.52 29.80
C LEU A 503 32.84 -0.68 31.06
N GLN A 504 33.26 0.44 31.65
CA GLN A 504 34.08 0.47 32.85
C GLN A 504 35.38 -0.36 32.74
N LYS A 505 35.99 -0.38 31.56
CA LYS A 505 37.30 -1.03 31.33
C LYS A 505 38.37 0.00 31.10
N THR A 506 39.63 -0.39 31.36
CA THR A 506 40.81 0.43 31.16
C THR A 506 41.34 0.31 29.76
N VAL A 507 41.75 1.45 29.19
CA VAL A 507 42.43 1.56 27.90
C VAL A 507 43.91 1.91 28.19
N ASP A 508 44.83 1.51 27.32
CA ASP A 508 46.21 1.89 27.42
C ASP A 508 46.39 3.42 27.56
N SER A 509 47.21 3.85 28.52
CA SER A 509 47.40 5.28 28.81
C SER A 509 48.06 6.02 27.65
N ASP A 510 48.95 5.39 26.89
CA ASP A 510 49.63 5.98 25.74
C ASP A 510 48.60 6.30 24.60
N THR A 511 47.63 5.41 24.40
CA THR A 511 46.54 5.63 23.47
C THR A 511 45.69 6.85 23.84
N LEU A 512 45.35 7.00 25.12
CA LEU A 512 44.61 8.16 25.62
C LEU A 512 45.42 9.46 25.55
N GLU A 513 46.73 9.41 25.87
CA GLU A 513 47.61 10.57 25.70
C GLU A 513 47.77 10.99 24.24
N HIS A 514 47.80 10.03 23.31
CA HIS A 514 47.77 10.36 21.88
C HIS A 514 46.48 11.10 21.47
N LEU A 515 45.32 10.68 22.00
CA LEU A 515 44.02 11.32 21.76
C LEU A 515 43.91 12.72 22.37
N MET A 516 44.76 13.08 23.33
CA MET A 516 44.84 14.46 23.84
C MET A 516 45.35 15.46 22.80
N ASN A 517 45.96 14.99 21.71
CA ASN A 517 46.41 15.81 20.58
C ASN A 517 45.46 15.77 19.40
N ASP A 518 44.29 15.14 19.53
CA ASP A 518 43.27 15.09 18.45
C ASP A 518 42.84 16.49 18.03
N PRO A 519 42.59 16.77 16.73
CA PRO A 519 42.07 18.06 16.26
C PRO A 519 40.75 18.48 16.90
N GLU A 520 39.87 17.48 17.23
CA GLU A 520 38.56 17.73 17.78
C GLU A 520 38.62 17.87 19.33
N MET A 521 38.09 18.98 19.84
CA MET A 521 38.10 19.27 21.28
C MET A 521 37.31 18.22 22.10
N GLU A 522 36.23 17.70 21.54
CA GLU A 522 35.42 16.71 22.26
C GLU A 522 36.15 15.39 22.44
N VAL A 523 36.92 14.95 21.49
CA VAL A 523 37.81 13.77 21.63
C VAL A 523 38.80 13.98 22.75
N ARG A 524 39.47 15.17 22.76
CA ARG A 524 40.50 15.48 23.79
C ARG A 524 39.92 15.44 25.19
N TYR A 525 38.83 16.12 25.50
CA TYR A 525 38.31 16.15 26.87
C TYR A 525 37.68 14.82 27.31
N LYS A 526 37.10 14.05 26.42
CA LYS A 526 36.62 12.69 26.74
C LYS A 526 37.78 11.72 26.99
N ALA A 527 38.88 11.82 26.23
CA ALA A 527 40.09 11.06 26.48
C ALA A 527 40.67 11.40 27.84
N PHE A 528 40.74 12.69 28.21
CA PHE A 528 41.19 13.13 29.51
C PHE A 528 40.31 12.65 30.66
N ALA A 529 38.99 12.72 30.50
CA ALA A 529 38.03 12.20 31.48
C ALA A 529 38.21 10.71 31.70
N GLN A 530 38.42 9.92 30.61
CA GLN A 530 38.71 8.49 30.73
C GLN A 530 40.07 8.23 31.42
N LEU A 531 41.10 9.01 31.11
CA LEU A 531 42.42 8.93 31.77
C LEU A 531 42.31 9.19 33.28
N LEU A 532 41.58 10.22 33.69
CA LEU A 532 41.32 10.54 35.09
C LEU A 532 40.62 9.42 35.85
N ARG A 533 39.69 8.76 35.17
CA ARG A 533 38.88 7.71 35.78
C ARG A 533 39.66 6.46 36.08
N GLN A 534 40.59 6.09 35.19
CA GLN A 534 41.38 4.86 35.35
C GLN A 534 42.60 5.04 36.19
N THR A 535 43.03 6.29 36.51
CA THR A 535 44.24 6.58 37.31
C THR A 535 43.85 7.01 38.71
N THR A 536 44.15 6.22 39.72
CA THR A 536 43.78 6.50 41.13
C THR A 536 44.92 7.11 41.95
N GLU A 537 46.13 6.62 41.81
CA GLU A 537 47.27 7.00 42.69
C GLU A 537 47.97 8.30 42.30
N GLN A 538 48.00 8.68 41.02
CA GLN A 538 48.69 9.89 40.53
C GLN A 538 47.76 10.97 40.01
N ARG A 539 46.47 10.93 40.37
CA ARG A 539 45.41 11.78 39.78
C ARG A 539 45.68 13.27 39.85
N ILE A 540 46.15 13.77 41.01
CA ILE A 540 46.44 15.19 41.21
C ILE A 540 47.65 15.64 40.36
N THR A 541 48.70 14.82 40.24
CA THR A 541 49.88 15.11 39.42
C THR A 541 49.51 15.20 37.93
N ILE A 542 48.69 14.26 37.44
CA ILE A 542 48.19 14.25 36.07
C ILE A 542 47.33 15.49 35.79
N ILE A 543 46.40 15.81 36.69
CA ILE A 543 45.54 17.00 36.55
C ILE A 543 46.37 18.27 36.43
N ASN A 544 47.35 18.46 37.35
CA ASN A 544 48.18 19.66 37.33
C ASN A 544 49.08 19.72 36.07
N ARG A 545 49.64 18.60 35.63
CA ARG A 545 50.46 18.52 34.41
C ARG A 545 49.69 19.00 33.18
N TYR A 546 48.46 18.53 33.00
CA TYR A 546 47.65 18.91 31.82
C TYR A 546 46.99 20.26 31.94
N LEU A 547 46.58 20.68 33.12
CA LEU A 547 46.00 22.04 33.32
C LEU A 547 47.02 23.16 33.13
N GLN A 548 48.32 22.88 33.41
CA GLN A 548 49.45 23.81 33.24
C GLN A 548 50.12 23.65 31.89
N HIS A 549 49.59 22.83 30.99
CA HIS A 549 50.19 22.60 29.68
C HIS A 549 50.27 23.89 28.88
N SER A 550 51.38 24.10 28.16
CA SER A 550 51.64 25.31 27.35
C SER A 550 50.65 25.49 26.19
N ASP A 551 50.13 24.38 25.64
CA ASP A 551 49.14 24.44 24.58
C ASP A 551 47.73 24.70 25.18
N PRO A 552 47.09 25.86 24.81
CA PRO A 552 45.74 26.19 25.28
C PRO A 552 44.69 25.12 24.95
N LYS A 553 44.85 24.41 23.84
CA LYS A 553 43.92 23.35 23.44
C LYS A 553 43.92 22.18 24.37
N ILE A 554 45.08 21.79 24.83
CA ILE A 554 45.26 20.68 25.77
C ILE A 554 44.86 21.09 27.18
N SER A 555 45.32 22.26 27.67
CA SER A 555 44.94 22.74 29.00
C SER A 555 43.42 22.99 29.12
N GLY A 556 42.78 23.42 28.02
CA GLY A 556 41.34 23.63 27.95
C GLY A 556 40.55 22.32 27.96
N ALA A 557 40.97 21.35 27.17
CA ALA A 557 40.38 20.02 27.20
C ALA A 557 40.49 19.36 28.58
N ALA A 558 41.63 19.55 29.26
CA ALA A 558 41.81 19.09 30.62
C ALA A 558 40.82 19.76 31.60
N LEU A 559 40.59 21.08 31.46
CA LEU A 559 39.67 21.79 32.32
C LEU A 559 38.21 21.29 32.09
N VAL A 560 37.82 21.12 30.84
CA VAL A 560 36.45 20.61 30.49
C VAL A 560 36.29 19.17 30.96
N GLY A 561 37.28 18.29 30.72
CA GLY A 561 37.23 16.91 31.19
C GLY A 561 37.20 16.78 32.72
N LEU A 562 37.92 17.66 33.43
CA LEU A 562 37.83 17.77 34.88
C LEU A 562 36.41 18.24 35.34
N ALA A 563 35.82 19.18 34.60
CA ALA A 563 34.46 19.65 34.86
C ALA A 563 33.41 18.54 34.70
N VAL A 564 33.59 17.67 33.71
CA VAL A 564 32.74 16.47 33.47
C VAL A 564 32.82 15.51 34.69
N GLU A 565 34.02 15.14 35.11
CA GLU A 565 34.21 14.18 36.21
C GLU A 565 33.75 14.75 37.56
N ALA A 566 33.88 16.06 37.76
CA ALA A 566 33.50 16.72 39.00
C ALA A 566 31.98 17.07 39.06
N ARG A 567 31.21 16.90 38.00
CA ARG A 567 29.80 17.29 37.90
C ARG A 567 28.99 16.80 39.10
N ASN A 568 29.08 15.53 39.42
CA ASN A 568 28.36 14.84 40.48
C ASN A 568 29.15 14.62 41.75
N ASN A 569 30.35 15.26 41.87
CA ASN A 569 31.24 15.11 43.01
C ASN A 569 31.58 16.48 43.64
N PRO A 570 30.78 16.95 44.65
CA PRO A 570 30.99 18.23 45.28
C PRO A 570 32.33 18.37 46.00
N GLU A 571 32.85 17.25 46.55
CA GLU A 571 34.17 17.24 47.21
C GLU A 571 35.28 17.49 46.20
N MET A 572 35.22 16.83 45.07
CA MET A 572 36.17 17.00 43.98
C MET A 572 36.13 18.45 43.44
N LYS A 573 34.94 19.05 43.30
CA LYS A 573 34.78 20.46 42.89
C LYS A 573 35.52 21.41 43.84
N ARG A 574 35.38 21.21 45.18
CA ARG A 574 36.03 22.02 46.22
C ARG A 574 37.51 21.79 46.27
N MET A 575 37.96 20.49 46.32
CA MET A 575 39.36 20.11 46.43
C MET A 575 40.21 20.64 45.28
N LEU A 576 39.66 20.58 44.05
CA LEU A 576 40.36 21.03 42.84
C LEU A 576 40.12 22.49 42.49
N LYS A 577 39.31 23.21 43.29
CA LYS A 577 38.98 24.62 43.11
C LYS A 577 38.52 24.95 41.67
N ILE A 578 37.64 24.15 41.10
CA ILE A 578 37.27 24.24 39.68
C ILE A 578 36.68 25.62 39.33
N GLU A 579 35.85 26.15 40.20
CA GLU A 579 35.28 27.49 40.07
C GLU A 579 36.32 28.57 39.94
N GLN A 580 37.33 28.58 40.85
CA GLN A 580 38.45 29.49 40.83
C GLN A 580 39.28 29.37 39.53
N ARG A 581 39.56 28.15 39.10
CA ARG A 581 40.29 27.92 37.85
C ARG A 581 39.55 28.41 36.61
N ILE A 582 38.22 28.36 36.60
CA ILE A 582 37.42 28.93 35.53
C ILE A 582 37.47 30.45 35.59
N PHE A 583 37.35 31.05 36.80
CA PHE A 583 37.51 32.50 36.97
C PHE A 583 38.89 32.98 36.51
N ASP A 584 39.98 32.31 36.90
CA ASP A 584 41.32 32.66 36.46
C ASP A 584 41.45 32.66 34.93
N LYS A 585 40.74 31.75 34.22
CA LYS A 585 40.72 31.70 32.76
C LYS A 585 39.81 32.78 32.13
N LEU A 586 38.73 33.21 32.80
CA LEU A 586 37.93 34.36 32.41
C LEU A 586 38.72 35.67 32.53
N ASP A 587 39.49 35.83 33.60
CA ASP A 587 40.33 37.01 33.80
C ASP A 587 41.44 37.03 32.77
N TYR A 588 42.04 35.88 32.43
CA TYR A 588 43.07 35.77 31.41
C TYR A 588 42.55 36.12 30.00
N LEU A 589 41.29 35.97 29.70
CA LEU A 589 40.64 36.38 28.42
C LEU A 589 40.86 37.84 28.11
N ASN A 590 40.96 38.69 29.13
CA ASN A 590 41.19 40.12 28.97
C ASN A 590 42.65 40.46 28.60
N LEU A 591 43.57 39.53 28.74
CA LEU A 591 44.99 39.67 28.46
C LEU A 591 45.42 39.04 27.12
N VAL A 592 44.49 38.36 26.43
CA VAL A 592 44.76 37.67 25.15
C VAL A 592 44.60 38.67 23.99
N ASP A 593 45.57 38.74 23.07
CA ASP A 593 45.59 39.69 21.97
C ASP A 593 44.90 39.18 20.68
N THR A 594 44.92 37.87 20.43
CA THR A 594 44.42 37.27 19.19
C THR A 594 42.98 36.82 19.29
N GLU A 595 42.14 37.17 18.32
CA GLU A 595 40.71 36.79 18.32
C GLU A 595 40.49 35.27 18.27
N GLU A 596 41.37 34.52 17.60
CA GLU A 596 41.24 33.05 17.56
C GLU A 596 41.55 32.41 18.92
N GLU A 597 42.51 32.94 19.66
CA GLU A 597 42.84 32.47 21.00
C GLU A 597 41.71 32.84 21.98
N LYS A 598 41.17 34.09 21.89
CA LYS A 598 39.96 34.49 22.64
C LYS A 598 38.80 33.56 22.39
N TYR A 599 38.57 33.17 21.15
CA TYR A 599 37.53 32.16 20.81
C TYR A 599 37.77 30.84 21.54
N LEU A 600 38.97 30.31 21.47
CA LEU A 600 39.29 29.03 22.13
C LEU A 600 39.05 29.09 23.65
N TYR A 601 39.47 30.16 24.31
CA TYR A 601 39.26 30.33 25.74
C TYR A 601 37.77 30.50 26.10
N LYS A 602 36.98 31.29 25.32
CA LYS A 602 35.53 31.41 25.51
C LYS A 602 34.85 30.06 25.40
N VAL A 603 35.13 29.27 24.37
CA VAL A 603 34.54 27.94 24.16
C VAL A 603 34.87 27.00 25.36
N MET A 604 36.13 27.00 25.79
CA MET A 604 36.62 26.20 26.90
C MET A 604 35.90 26.52 28.21
N VAL A 605 35.78 27.83 28.52
CA VAL A 605 35.12 28.31 29.74
C VAL A 605 33.64 27.98 29.71
N LEU A 606 32.94 28.25 28.62
CA LEU A 606 31.51 27.96 28.45
C LEU A 606 31.25 26.46 28.66
N ARG A 607 32.00 25.60 28.00
CA ARG A 607 31.87 24.13 28.17
C ARG A 607 32.18 23.69 29.60
N ALA A 608 33.20 24.27 30.26
CA ALA A 608 33.52 23.94 31.64
C ALA A 608 32.42 24.38 32.62
N ILE A 609 31.85 25.58 32.46
CA ILE A 609 30.72 26.07 33.28
C ILE A 609 29.50 25.13 33.12
N GLY A 610 29.13 24.82 31.88
CA GLY A 610 28.01 23.94 31.58
C GLY A 610 28.19 22.54 32.14
N GLN A 611 29.35 21.93 31.90
CA GLN A 611 29.63 20.58 32.37
C GLN A 611 29.72 20.48 33.90
N ALA A 612 30.35 21.44 34.56
CA ALA A 612 30.45 21.46 36.02
C ALA A 612 29.17 21.93 36.72
N ASN A 613 28.23 22.53 35.98
CA ASN A 613 27.02 23.17 36.52
C ASN A 613 27.29 24.13 37.68
N ILE A 614 28.10 25.17 37.39
CA ILE A 614 28.50 26.18 38.38
C ILE A 614 27.48 27.33 38.33
N GLN A 615 26.59 27.38 39.30
CA GLN A 615 25.49 28.33 39.35
C GLN A 615 25.93 29.81 39.38
N THR A 616 27.02 30.11 40.10
CA THR A 616 27.60 31.45 40.25
C THR A 616 28.06 32.05 38.90
N LEU A 617 28.35 31.19 37.91
CA LEU A 617 28.82 31.58 36.60
C LEU A 617 27.75 31.49 35.49
N HIS A 618 26.50 31.24 35.83
CA HIS A 618 25.41 31.20 34.86
C HIS A 618 25.21 32.54 34.14
N SER A 619 25.49 33.69 34.79
CA SER A 619 25.45 35.01 34.17
C SER A 619 26.41 35.15 32.99
N GLU A 620 27.57 34.46 33.04
CA GLU A 620 28.51 34.46 31.89
C GLU A 620 27.90 33.70 30.68
N ILE A 621 27.21 32.57 30.90
CA ILE A 621 26.50 31.89 29.80
C ILE A 621 25.47 32.84 29.18
N GLU A 622 24.68 33.54 29.99
CA GLU A 622 23.68 34.48 29.48
C GLU A 622 24.30 35.61 28.64
N LYS A 623 25.43 36.17 29.09
CA LYS A 623 26.16 37.19 28.35
C LYS A 623 26.56 36.68 26.93
N TYR A 624 27.10 35.48 26.85
CA TYR A 624 27.56 34.89 25.57
C TYR A 624 26.46 34.32 24.68
N LEU A 625 25.21 34.20 25.16
CA LEU A 625 24.05 33.92 24.30
C LEU A 625 23.79 35.02 23.27
N TYR A 626 24.25 36.24 23.56
CA TYR A 626 24.10 37.41 22.71
C TYR A 626 25.45 37.93 22.16
N ASP A 627 26.50 37.09 22.10
CA ASP A 627 27.79 37.41 21.54
C ASP A 627 27.67 37.72 20.02
N GLU A 628 28.54 38.60 19.53
CA GLU A 628 28.59 38.94 18.08
C GLU A 628 29.02 37.74 17.22
N ASP A 629 29.92 36.88 17.75
CA ASP A 629 30.37 35.65 17.08
C ASP A 629 29.35 34.52 17.27
N LYS A 630 28.65 34.16 16.18
CA LYS A 630 27.67 33.09 16.16
C LYS A 630 28.22 31.72 16.56
N ARG A 631 29.55 31.51 16.43
CA ARG A 631 30.20 30.27 16.89
C ARG A 631 30.17 30.20 18.42
N ILE A 632 30.36 31.35 19.09
CA ILE A 632 30.28 31.45 20.55
C ILE A 632 28.84 31.30 21.02
N VAL A 633 27.89 31.90 20.35
CA VAL A 633 26.46 31.72 20.65
C VAL A 633 26.07 30.24 20.66
N LYS A 634 26.53 29.45 19.67
CA LYS A 634 26.27 28.00 19.64
C LYS A 634 26.84 27.28 20.87
N GLU A 635 28.04 27.62 21.28
CA GLU A 635 28.65 27.02 22.47
C GLU A 635 27.96 27.47 23.77
N ALA A 636 27.50 28.72 23.83
CA ALA A 636 26.69 29.22 24.96
C ALA A 636 25.35 28.52 25.07
N ILE A 637 24.68 28.25 23.94
CA ILE A 637 23.41 27.46 23.89
C ILE A 637 23.65 26.05 24.42
N LEU A 638 24.72 25.37 23.98
CA LEU A 638 25.07 24.03 24.49
C LEU A 638 25.41 24.07 25.99
N ALA A 639 26.20 25.06 26.42
CA ALA A 639 26.54 25.23 27.85
C ALA A 639 25.30 25.46 28.71
N ALA A 640 24.35 26.25 28.23
CA ALA A 640 23.08 26.49 28.89
C ALA A 640 22.26 25.20 29.04
N GLY A 641 22.19 24.39 27.99
CA GLY A 641 21.54 23.04 28.03
C GLY A 641 22.19 22.11 29.04
N LEU A 642 23.53 22.06 29.03
CA LEU A 642 24.31 21.21 29.94
C LEU A 642 24.11 21.55 31.43
N THR A 643 23.74 22.81 31.78
CA THR A 643 23.45 23.16 33.18
C THR A 643 22.20 22.46 33.71
N MET A 644 21.25 22.04 32.83
CA MET A 644 19.92 21.51 33.21
C MET A 644 19.12 22.45 34.10
N ASN A 645 19.41 23.76 34.11
CA ASN A 645 18.64 24.77 34.86
C ASN A 645 17.46 25.27 34.03
N ALA A 646 16.22 25.09 34.53
CA ALA A 646 14.98 25.43 33.83
C ALA A 646 14.95 26.90 33.37
N HIS A 647 15.66 27.81 34.06
CA HIS A 647 15.77 29.23 33.70
C HIS A 647 16.30 29.42 32.24
N PHE A 648 17.13 28.52 31.73
CA PHE A 648 17.67 28.62 30.40
C PHE A 648 16.70 28.15 29.32
N VAL A 649 15.67 27.38 29.66
CA VAL A 649 14.74 26.84 28.64
C VAL A 649 14.09 27.97 27.82
N ALA A 650 13.50 28.96 28.52
CA ALA A 650 12.90 30.12 27.86
C ALA A 650 13.88 30.94 27.02
N LYS A 651 15.18 30.94 27.41
CA LYS A 651 16.24 31.67 26.70
C LYS A 651 16.78 30.89 25.48
N ILE A 652 16.73 29.57 25.47
CA ILE A 652 17.18 28.73 24.35
C ILE A 652 16.13 28.66 23.24
N ILE A 653 14.85 28.59 23.58
CA ILE A 653 13.74 28.39 22.61
C ILE A 653 13.77 29.40 21.44
N PRO A 654 14.03 30.71 21.61
CA PRO A 654 14.09 31.66 20.48
C PRO A 654 15.11 31.29 19.39
N PHE A 655 16.17 30.56 19.75
CA PHE A 655 17.22 30.14 18.80
C PHE A 655 16.77 29.00 17.86
N LEU A 656 15.59 28.38 18.08
CA LEU A 656 14.97 27.43 17.17
C LEU A 656 14.50 28.10 15.87
N GLU A 657 14.22 29.40 15.89
CA GLU A 657 13.78 30.16 14.71
C GLU A 657 14.90 30.24 13.64
N PHE A 658 16.15 30.40 14.09
CA PHE A 658 17.28 30.66 13.19
C PHE A 658 17.93 29.37 12.69
N LYS A 659 18.04 29.22 11.36
CA LYS A 659 18.61 28.03 10.71
C LYS A 659 19.99 27.64 11.24
N GLU A 660 20.82 28.63 11.58
CA GLU A 660 22.22 28.43 12.02
C GLU A 660 22.35 27.88 13.44
N THR A 661 21.41 28.18 14.35
CA THR A 661 21.42 27.79 15.75
C THR A 661 20.40 26.72 16.10
N ARG A 662 19.45 26.45 15.22
CA ARG A 662 18.32 25.53 15.44
C ARG A 662 18.73 24.17 15.94
N VAL A 663 19.67 23.51 15.24
CA VAL A 663 20.11 22.15 15.61
C VAL A 663 20.74 22.14 17.00
N VAL A 664 21.58 23.16 17.30
CA VAL A 664 22.25 23.30 18.58
C VAL A 664 21.25 23.58 19.71
N ALA A 665 20.22 24.40 19.43
CA ALA A 665 19.15 24.68 20.38
C ALA A 665 18.30 23.44 20.65
N GLN A 666 17.99 22.64 19.62
CA GLN A 666 17.34 21.34 19.79
C GLN A 666 18.17 20.41 20.68
N ASP A 667 19.47 20.27 20.40
CA ASP A 667 20.36 19.42 21.19
C ASP A 667 20.47 19.90 22.65
N ALA A 668 20.53 21.21 22.87
CA ALA A 668 20.57 21.78 24.21
C ALA A 668 19.27 21.55 25.01
N LEU A 669 18.11 21.64 24.34
CA LEU A 669 16.82 21.40 24.99
C LEU A 669 16.61 19.94 25.40
N LEU A 670 17.23 18.98 24.70
CA LEU A 670 17.12 17.56 25.05
C LEU A 670 17.70 17.22 26.42
N TYR A 671 18.69 17.98 26.92
CA TYR A 671 19.24 17.73 28.26
C TYR A 671 18.20 17.91 29.39
N PHE A 672 17.12 18.65 29.15
CA PHE A 672 16.05 18.85 30.14
C PHE A 672 15.00 17.72 30.16
N GLY A 673 15.00 16.82 29.16
CA GLY A 673 14.09 15.69 29.07
C GLY A 673 12.61 16.12 29.14
N ASP A 674 11.80 15.41 29.92
CA ASP A 674 10.36 15.68 30.09
C ASP A 674 10.05 17.04 30.72
N GLY A 675 11.03 17.64 31.41
CA GLY A 675 10.82 18.91 32.15
C GLY A 675 10.42 20.09 31.26
N ILE A 676 10.73 20.06 29.95
CA ILE A 676 10.41 21.15 29.02
C ILE A 676 9.04 21.01 28.36
N ILE A 677 8.37 19.87 28.45
CA ILE A 677 7.17 19.58 27.67
C ILE A 677 6.07 20.60 27.94
N ASN A 678 5.82 20.93 29.23
CA ASN A 678 4.80 21.88 29.60
C ASN A 678 5.10 23.29 29.10
N GLU A 679 6.36 23.70 29.11
CA GLU A 679 6.79 25.01 28.62
C GLU A 679 6.67 25.12 27.12
N LEU A 680 7.04 24.08 26.36
CA LEU A 680 6.81 24.01 24.91
C LEU A 680 5.33 24.07 24.54
N LEU A 681 4.46 23.37 25.29
CA LEU A 681 3.01 23.44 25.11
C LEU A 681 2.44 24.82 25.42
N LEU A 682 2.97 25.51 26.46
CA LEU A 682 2.55 26.86 26.81
C LEU A 682 2.89 27.86 25.70
N ILE A 683 4.10 27.78 25.17
CA ILE A 683 4.57 28.62 24.07
C ILE A 683 3.73 28.39 22.81
N ALA A 684 3.40 27.15 22.50
CA ALA A 684 2.54 26.84 21.35
C ALA A 684 1.12 27.38 21.46
N LYS A 685 0.61 27.59 22.68
CA LYS A 685 -0.72 28.14 22.97
C LYS A 685 -0.73 29.66 23.03
N THR A 686 0.41 30.29 23.24
CA THR A 686 0.52 31.74 23.38
C THR A 686 0.36 32.39 22.00
N GLU A 687 -0.70 33.14 21.79
CA GLU A 687 -1.09 33.74 20.52
C GLU A 687 -0.09 34.76 19.95
N THR A 688 0.78 35.32 20.80
CA THR A 688 1.85 36.27 20.42
C THR A 688 3.10 35.61 19.87
N THR A 689 3.18 34.26 19.91
CA THR A 689 4.38 33.53 19.47
C THR A 689 4.47 33.51 17.94
N ARG A 690 5.65 33.76 17.42
CA ARG A 690 5.90 33.71 15.96
C ARG A 690 5.59 32.32 15.39
N ILE A 691 4.83 32.28 14.31
CA ILE A 691 4.40 31.05 13.63
C ILE A 691 5.61 30.18 13.23
N ASP A 692 6.71 30.80 12.78
CA ASP A 692 7.92 30.10 12.36
C ASP A 692 8.59 29.36 13.53
N LEU A 693 8.54 29.89 14.75
CA LEU A 693 9.07 29.24 15.94
C LEU A 693 8.23 28.01 16.33
N VAL A 694 6.90 28.16 16.34
CA VAL A 694 5.97 27.12 16.76
C VAL A 694 6.09 25.88 15.90
N ALA A 695 6.34 26.03 14.59
CA ALA A 695 6.53 24.93 13.65
C ALA A 695 7.75 24.04 13.98
N HIS A 696 8.72 24.51 14.77
CA HIS A 696 9.91 23.75 15.14
C HIS A 696 9.81 23.04 16.50
N LEU A 697 8.76 23.30 17.30
CA LEU A 697 8.56 22.65 18.61
C LEU A 697 8.34 21.12 18.51
N PRO A 698 7.58 20.60 17.52
CA PRO A 698 7.43 19.15 17.36
C PRO A 698 8.76 18.42 17.18
N SER A 699 9.72 19.01 16.46
CA SER A 699 11.03 18.41 16.21
C SER A 699 11.94 18.32 17.45
N VAL A 700 11.65 19.06 18.50
CA VAL A 700 12.28 18.90 19.82
C VAL A 700 11.64 17.72 20.54
N LEU A 701 10.31 17.66 20.56
CA LEU A 701 9.55 16.61 21.25
C LEU A 701 9.79 15.22 20.67
N GLU A 702 9.98 15.11 19.36
CA GLU A 702 10.21 13.80 18.69
C GLU A 702 11.45 13.06 19.17
N ARG A 703 12.42 13.79 19.77
CA ARG A 703 13.68 13.24 20.24
C ARG A 703 13.64 12.88 21.73
N ILE A 704 12.55 13.17 22.44
CA ILE A 704 12.34 12.84 23.85
C ILE A 704 11.63 11.50 23.96
N ASP A 705 12.32 10.46 24.43
CA ASP A 705 11.76 9.10 24.61
C ASP A 705 10.82 9.05 25.83
N SER A 706 9.60 9.59 25.64
CA SER A 706 8.60 9.61 26.71
C SER A 706 7.17 9.59 26.20
N ALA A 707 6.29 8.94 26.97
CA ALA A 707 4.84 8.95 26.71
C ALA A 707 4.21 10.36 26.85
N ALA A 708 4.83 11.23 27.65
CA ALA A 708 4.40 12.63 27.80
C ALA A 708 4.67 13.42 26.52
N ALA A 709 5.81 13.21 25.86
CA ALA A 709 6.14 13.82 24.59
C ALA A 709 5.16 13.37 23.49
N VAL A 710 4.81 12.09 23.43
CA VAL A 710 3.77 11.57 22.51
C VAL A 710 2.45 12.29 22.74
N LYS A 711 2.00 12.41 24.00
CA LYS A 711 0.75 13.10 24.35
C LYS A 711 0.78 14.58 23.97
N ALA A 712 1.91 15.26 24.14
CA ALA A 712 2.12 16.64 23.74
C ALA A 712 2.01 16.81 22.21
N LEU A 713 2.64 15.93 21.44
CA LEU A 713 2.54 15.94 19.98
C LEU A 713 1.10 15.68 19.50
N PHE A 714 0.37 14.79 20.15
CA PHE A 714 -1.05 14.57 19.83
C PHE A 714 -1.91 15.81 20.11
N SER A 715 -1.60 16.60 21.14
CA SER A 715 -2.33 17.86 21.40
C SER A 715 -2.10 18.91 20.31
N PHE A 716 -0.98 18.87 19.60
CA PHE A 716 -0.75 19.73 18.42
C PHE A 716 -1.62 19.35 17.22
N LEU A 717 -2.12 18.12 17.15
CA LEU A 717 -3.06 17.73 16.10
C LEU A 717 -4.45 18.38 16.24
N ASP A 718 -4.78 18.88 17.42
CA ASP A 718 -6.06 19.56 17.70
C ASP A 718 -5.98 21.07 17.39
N THR A 719 -4.82 21.57 16.97
CA THR A 719 -4.63 22.96 16.59
C THR A 719 -5.22 23.25 15.21
N PRO A 720 -5.77 24.44 14.98
CA PRO A 720 -6.23 24.85 13.64
C PRO A 720 -5.08 25.08 12.65
N ASP A 721 -3.85 25.25 13.14
CA ASP A 721 -2.68 25.44 12.29
C ASP A 721 -2.30 24.15 11.56
N VAL A 722 -2.52 24.16 10.22
CA VAL A 722 -2.30 23.02 9.34
C VAL A 722 -0.82 22.65 9.23
N MET A 723 0.10 23.63 9.32
CA MET A 723 1.53 23.38 9.25
C MET A 723 2.03 22.72 10.53
N LEU A 724 1.60 23.22 11.69
CA LEU A 724 1.94 22.61 12.99
C LEU A 724 1.41 21.17 13.08
N ARG A 725 0.18 20.91 12.59
CA ARG A 725 -0.35 19.55 12.52
C ARG A 725 0.52 18.62 11.66
N LEU A 726 1.01 19.11 10.52
CA LEU A 726 1.87 18.33 9.64
C LEU A 726 3.21 17.99 10.31
N GLU A 727 3.86 18.99 10.93
CA GLU A 727 5.13 18.78 11.62
C GLU A 727 4.95 17.85 12.85
N ALA A 728 3.85 18.01 13.60
CA ALA A 728 3.54 17.09 14.71
C ALA A 728 3.34 15.64 14.22
N LEU A 729 2.64 15.43 13.08
CA LEU A 729 2.48 14.10 12.48
C LEU A 729 3.81 13.51 12.00
N ARG A 730 4.69 14.32 11.40
CA ARG A 730 6.04 13.89 11.02
C ARG A 730 6.81 13.42 12.24
N SER A 731 6.76 14.19 13.31
CA SER A 731 7.42 13.88 14.58
C SER A 731 6.85 12.64 15.26
N ILE A 732 5.52 12.44 15.28
CA ILE A 732 4.91 11.21 15.82
C ILE A 732 5.34 9.98 15.00
N ASN A 733 5.38 10.07 13.66
CA ASN A 733 5.83 8.97 12.82
C ASN A 733 7.32 8.65 13.04
N THR A 734 8.17 9.67 13.26
CA THR A 734 9.57 9.49 13.64
C THR A 734 9.71 8.79 14.99
N MET A 735 8.97 9.24 16.01
CA MET A 735 8.95 8.59 17.33
C MET A 735 8.49 7.13 17.28
N GLN A 736 7.46 6.83 16.48
CA GLN A 736 6.99 5.44 16.31
C GLN A 736 8.06 4.52 15.75
N ARG A 737 8.90 5.04 14.84
CA ARG A 737 10.02 4.31 14.24
C ARG A 737 11.19 4.17 15.22
N ASP A 738 11.55 5.26 15.89
CA ASP A 738 12.77 5.34 16.69
C ASP A 738 12.55 4.79 18.13
N PHE A 739 11.32 4.88 18.65
CA PHE A 739 10.90 4.41 19.99
C PHE A 739 9.69 3.47 19.91
N PRO A 740 9.83 2.25 19.34
CA PRO A 740 8.70 1.33 19.10
C PRO A 740 8.01 0.81 20.37
N HIS A 741 8.61 1.00 21.55
CA HIS A 741 8.01 0.66 22.85
C HIS A 741 6.92 1.66 23.30
N LEU A 742 6.88 2.88 22.75
CA LEU A 742 5.88 3.86 23.06
C LEU A 742 4.53 3.49 22.42
N LYS A 743 3.48 3.37 23.25
CA LYS A 743 2.14 2.99 22.79
C LYS A 743 1.39 4.19 22.25
N ILE A 744 0.99 4.15 21.00
CA ILE A 744 0.11 5.12 20.35
C ILE A 744 -1.32 4.59 20.39
N LYS A 745 -2.28 5.39 20.87
CA LYS A 745 -3.71 5.04 20.89
C LYS A 745 -4.27 5.04 19.47
N LYS A 746 -4.68 3.87 18.98
CA LYS A 746 -5.15 3.67 17.60
C LYS A 746 -6.61 4.10 17.38
N GLU A 747 -7.38 4.28 18.44
CA GLU A 747 -8.82 4.57 18.40
C GLU A 747 -9.12 6.00 17.93
N ASP A 748 -8.32 6.98 18.35
CA ASP A 748 -8.49 8.39 17.98
C ASP A 748 -8.04 8.71 16.53
N ILE A 749 -7.33 7.78 15.86
CA ILE A 749 -6.78 8.01 14.52
C ILE A 749 -7.87 8.05 13.45
N VAL A 750 -8.90 7.22 13.58
CA VAL A 750 -9.98 7.12 12.57
C VAL A 750 -10.76 8.42 12.47
N SER A 751 -11.13 9.03 13.61
CA SER A 751 -11.84 10.31 13.64
C SER A 751 -11.00 11.42 12.98
N ARG A 752 -9.71 11.49 13.31
CA ARG A 752 -8.77 12.46 12.74
C ARG A 752 -8.57 12.29 11.22
N VAL A 753 -8.53 11.05 10.74
CA VAL A 753 -8.48 10.76 9.30
C VAL A 753 -9.76 11.26 8.60
N ILE A 754 -10.93 11.11 9.24
CA ILE A 754 -12.20 11.61 8.69
C ILE A 754 -12.20 13.14 8.66
N ASP A 755 -11.72 13.82 9.71
CA ASP A 755 -11.64 15.27 9.78
C ASP A 755 -10.71 15.86 8.70
N GLU A 756 -9.50 15.29 8.53
CA GLU A 756 -8.59 15.71 7.46
C GLU A 756 -9.17 15.40 6.06
N SER A 757 -9.93 14.30 5.93
CA SER A 757 -10.61 13.97 4.67
C SER A 757 -11.73 14.97 4.33
N ASN A 758 -12.45 15.46 5.33
CA ASN A 758 -13.46 16.50 5.13
C ASN A 758 -12.80 17.83 4.75
N LEU A 759 -11.67 18.17 5.39
CA LEU A 759 -10.89 19.35 4.99
C LEU A 759 -10.41 19.26 3.54
N TYR A 760 -9.92 18.10 3.12
CA TYR A 760 -9.55 17.83 1.73
C TYR A 760 -10.72 18.07 0.77
N LYS A 761 -11.88 17.51 1.08
CA LYS A 761 -13.09 17.66 0.25
C LYS A 761 -13.56 19.11 0.12
N ASN A 762 -13.53 19.86 1.22
CA ASN A 762 -13.90 21.27 1.22
C ASN A 762 -12.95 22.10 0.34
N MET A 763 -11.65 21.89 0.46
CA MET A 763 -10.64 22.57 -0.37
C MET A 763 -10.75 22.16 -1.84
N LEU A 764 -11.11 20.91 -2.13
CA LEU A 764 -11.34 20.45 -3.49
C LEU A 764 -12.56 21.14 -4.12
N GLY A 765 -13.63 21.38 -3.36
CA GLY A 765 -14.80 22.13 -3.82
C GLY A 765 -14.47 23.55 -4.20
N VAL A 766 -13.63 24.21 -3.37
CA VAL A 766 -13.13 25.57 -3.70
C VAL A 766 -12.27 25.54 -4.96
N LEU A 767 -11.33 24.62 -5.06
CA LEU A 767 -10.47 24.47 -6.25
C LEU A 767 -11.29 24.28 -7.53
N TYR A 768 -12.32 23.42 -7.47
CA TYR A 768 -13.20 23.18 -8.60
C TYR A 768 -13.92 24.47 -9.05
N LYS A 769 -14.47 25.23 -8.09
CA LYS A 769 -15.17 26.49 -8.37
C LYS A 769 -14.22 27.54 -8.95
N GLU A 770 -13.05 27.75 -8.35
CA GLU A 770 -12.06 28.71 -8.81
C GLU A 770 -11.51 28.38 -10.20
N ARG A 771 -11.31 27.08 -10.52
CA ARG A 771 -10.92 26.65 -11.88
C ARG A 771 -11.99 26.93 -12.92
N GLN A 772 -13.29 26.77 -12.59
CA GLN A 772 -14.38 27.17 -13.49
C GLN A 772 -14.36 28.67 -13.78
N MET A 773 -14.24 29.47 -12.72
CA MET A 773 -14.24 30.93 -12.84
C MET A 773 -12.96 31.50 -13.46
N LEU A 774 -11.85 30.75 -13.44
CA LEU A 774 -10.63 31.14 -14.16
C LEU A 774 -10.85 31.20 -15.67
N VAL A 775 -11.63 30.26 -16.23
CA VAL A 775 -11.94 30.23 -17.68
C VAL A 775 -12.84 31.41 -18.08
N GLU A 776 -13.67 31.89 -17.16
CA GLU A 776 -14.65 32.96 -17.39
C GLU A 776 -14.12 34.36 -16.96
N ALA A 777 -12.86 34.45 -16.54
CA ALA A 777 -12.29 35.66 -15.95
C ALA A 777 -12.24 36.84 -16.96
N PRO A 778 -12.85 37.99 -16.63
CA PRO A 778 -13.04 39.11 -17.57
C PRO A 778 -11.78 39.96 -17.80
N SER A 779 -10.75 39.87 -16.96
CA SER A 779 -9.50 40.65 -17.07
C SER A 779 -8.26 39.84 -16.74
N GLU A 780 -7.11 40.23 -17.30
CA GLU A 780 -5.79 39.60 -17.05
C GLU A 780 -5.38 39.68 -15.57
N ALA A 781 -5.75 40.73 -14.87
CA ALA A 781 -5.45 40.92 -13.44
C ALA A 781 -6.22 39.90 -12.59
N ILE A 782 -7.52 39.69 -12.86
CA ILE A 782 -8.35 38.69 -12.19
C ILE A 782 -7.84 37.28 -12.49
N GLN A 783 -7.46 37.01 -13.74
CA GLN A 783 -6.92 35.73 -14.17
C GLN A 783 -5.62 35.40 -13.42
N SER A 784 -4.70 36.37 -13.29
CA SER A 784 -3.43 36.18 -12.56
C SER A 784 -3.66 35.94 -11.07
N ALA A 785 -4.51 36.76 -10.42
CA ALA A 785 -4.82 36.60 -8.98
C ALA A 785 -5.48 35.27 -8.69
N ARG A 786 -6.41 34.79 -9.56
CA ARG A 786 -7.09 33.51 -9.43
C ARG A 786 -6.14 32.33 -9.65
N ALA A 787 -5.23 32.44 -10.63
CA ALA A 787 -4.21 31.42 -10.86
C ALA A 787 -3.25 31.27 -9.67
N ASN A 788 -2.86 32.39 -9.04
CA ASN A 788 -2.06 32.38 -7.83
C ASN A 788 -2.79 31.69 -6.66
N LEU A 789 -4.07 32.00 -6.47
CA LEU A 789 -4.91 31.36 -5.44
C LEU A 789 -5.03 29.86 -5.69
N ILE A 790 -5.28 29.42 -6.92
CA ILE A 790 -5.37 28.02 -7.34
C ILE A 790 -4.08 27.27 -6.99
N ASP A 791 -2.91 27.79 -7.35
CA ASP A 791 -1.61 27.18 -7.08
C ASP A 791 -1.38 26.98 -5.56
N ILE A 792 -1.77 27.95 -4.75
CA ILE A 792 -1.68 27.81 -3.28
C ILE A 792 -2.64 26.74 -2.77
N ILE A 793 -3.88 26.66 -3.27
CA ILE A 793 -4.87 25.66 -2.87
C ILE A 793 -4.38 24.24 -3.24
N GLU A 794 -3.81 24.07 -4.43
CA GLU A 794 -3.25 22.77 -4.88
C GLU A 794 -2.12 22.29 -3.96
N ARG A 795 -1.19 23.17 -3.57
CA ARG A 795 -0.16 22.84 -2.59
C ARG A 795 -0.73 22.47 -1.22
N ARG A 796 -1.86 23.08 -0.82
CA ARG A 796 -2.54 22.75 0.45
C ARG A 796 -3.25 21.41 0.39
N LEU A 797 -3.85 21.05 -0.75
CA LEU A 797 -4.43 19.71 -0.97
C LEU A 797 -3.36 18.63 -0.86
N ASP A 798 -2.18 18.85 -1.46
CA ASP A 798 -1.05 17.93 -1.34
C ASP A 798 -0.60 17.73 0.12
N GLY A 799 -0.50 18.81 0.88
CA GLY A 799 -0.18 18.74 2.30
C GLY A 799 -1.25 18.03 3.14
N THR A 800 -2.53 18.21 2.78
CA THR A 800 -3.63 17.49 3.44
C THR A 800 -3.58 15.99 3.15
N LEU A 801 -3.29 15.63 1.91
CA LEU A 801 -3.08 14.23 1.53
C LEU A 801 -1.91 13.61 2.32
N GLU A 802 -0.79 14.31 2.46
CA GLU A 802 0.34 13.86 3.27
C GLU A 802 -0.09 13.61 4.73
N ARG A 803 -0.85 14.50 5.35
CA ARG A 803 -1.33 14.32 6.73
C ARG A 803 -2.23 13.10 6.86
N ILE A 804 -3.15 12.89 5.91
CA ILE A 804 -4.00 11.69 5.89
C ILE A 804 -3.15 10.42 5.87
N PHE A 805 -2.16 10.33 4.98
CA PHE A 805 -1.31 9.14 4.89
C PHE A 805 -0.41 8.95 6.12
N ARG A 806 0.07 10.03 6.74
CA ARG A 806 0.83 9.95 7.99
C ARG A 806 -0.02 9.46 9.16
N LEU A 807 -1.28 9.89 9.25
CA LEU A 807 -2.25 9.36 10.23
C LEU A 807 -2.52 7.87 10.01
N ILE A 808 -2.71 7.44 8.76
CA ILE A 808 -2.89 6.01 8.43
C ILE A 808 -1.65 5.21 8.84
N GLY A 809 -0.44 5.76 8.65
CA GLY A 809 0.82 5.12 9.03
C GLY A 809 0.97 4.85 10.53
N LEU A 810 0.19 5.53 11.39
CA LEU A 810 0.16 5.25 12.82
C LEU A 810 -0.70 4.00 13.16
N ARG A 811 -1.61 3.60 12.26
CA ARG A 811 -2.52 2.46 12.46
C ARG A 811 -2.11 1.22 11.69
N TYR A 812 -1.60 1.38 10.48
CA TYR A 812 -1.14 0.32 9.58
C TYR A 812 0.40 0.30 9.49
N PRO A 813 1.00 -0.77 8.96
CA PRO A 813 2.46 -0.83 8.80
C PRO A 813 2.98 0.41 8.03
N PRO A 814 3.89 1.20 8.61
CA PRO A 814 4.34 2.46 8.00
C PRO A 814 4.93 2.29 6.59
N GLU A 815 5.67 1.20 6.36
CA GLU A 815 6.26 0.89 5.05
C GLU A 815 5.19 0.68 3.97
N ASP A 816 4.08 0.01 4.31
CA ASP A 816 2.99 -0.24 3.37
C ASP A 816 2.28 1.07 3.00
N VAL A 817 2.08 1.93 3.99
CA VAL A 817 1.43 3.23 3.80
C VAL A 817 2.32 4.19 3.00
N ILE A 818 3.62 4.26 3.28
CA ILE A 818 4.59 5.07 2.53
C ILE A 818 4.64 4.58 1.08
N THR A 819 4.69 3.26 0.86
CA THR A 819 4.70 2.66 -0.47
C THR A 819 3.43 3.03 -1.26
N ALA A 820 2.25 2.99 -0.62
CA ALA A 820 0.99 3.42 -1.25
C ALA A 820 1.01 4.92 -1.59
N TYR A 821 1.48 5.76 -0.68
CA TYR A 821 1.56 7.22 -0.87
C TYR A 821 2.48 7.62 -2.03
N ASN A 822 3.69 7.07 -2.05
CA ASN A 822 4.66 7.32 -3.13
C ASN A 822 4.13 6.84 -4.48
N GLY A 823 3.46 5.70 -4.49
CA GLY A 823 2.87 5.16 -5.69
C GLY A 823 1.71 6.01 -6.23
N ILE A 824 0.87 6.60 -5.37
CA ILE A 824 -0.19 7.54 -5.77
C ILE A 824 0.41 8.82 -6.41
N LYS A 825 1.54 9.29 -5.91
CA LYS A 825 2.28 10.45 -6.45
C LYS A 825 3.18 10.13 -7.65
N SER A 826 3.25 8.87 -8.10
CA SER A 826 4.08 8.47 -9.23
C SER A 826 3.61 9.10 -10.54
N VAL A 827 4.56 9.48 -11.40
CA VAL A 827 4.27 9.93 -12.77
C VAL A 827 3.67 8.82 -13.63
N ASN A 828 3.92 7.55 -13.29
CA ASN A 828 3.42 6.40 -14.02
C ASN A 828 1.99 6.04 -13.61
N GLU A 829 1.03 6.18 -14.52
CA GLU A 829 -0.39 5.89 -14.32
C GLU A 829 -0.66 4.47 -13.78
N HIS A 830 0.03 3.44 -14.30
CA HIS A 830 -0.12 2.07 -13.81
C HIS A 830 0.32 1.90 -12.36
N ILE A 831 1.35 2.62 -11.93
CA ILE A 831 1.82 2.59 -10.54
C ILE A 831 0.76 3.27 -9.67
N ARG A 832 0.21 4.41 -10.09
CA ARG A 832 -0.85 5.11 -9.37
C ARG A 832 -2.08 4.23 -9.16
N LEU A 833 -2.58 3.59 -10.21
CA LEU A 833 -3.74 2.70 -10.17
C LEU A 833 -3.50 1.48 -9.25
N ASN A 834 -2.32 0.85 -9.35
CA ASN A 834 -1.96 -0.26 -8.48
C ASN A 834 -1.86 0.16 -7.01
N SER A 835 -1.42 1.40 -6.74
CA SER A 835 -1.30 1.94 -5.37
C SER A 835 -2.65 2.15 -4.72
N VAL A 836 -3.64 2.60 -5.48
CA VAL A 836 -5.01 2.74 -4.97
C VAL A 836 -5.64 1.36 -4.72
N GLU A 837 -5.43 0.38 -5.60
CA GLU A 837 -5.89 -0.99 -5.36
C GLU A 837 -5.19 -1.62 -4.14
N PHE A 838 -3.90 -1.36 -3.96
CA PHE A 838 -3.18 -1.77 -2.74
C PHE A 838 -3.80 -1.13 -1.49
N LEU A 839 -4.06 0.18 -1.53
CA LEU A 839 -4.70 0.91 -0.43
C LEU A 839 -6.11 0.38 -0.13
N ASP A 840 -6.90 0.08 -1.18
CA ASP A 840 -8.24 -0.49 -1.06
C ASP A 840 -8.23 -1.87 -0.36
N ASN A 841 -7.19 -2.68 -0.55
CA ASN A 841 -7.05 -3.97 0.12
C ASN A 841 -6.40 -3.88 1.52
N LEU A 842 -5.67 -2.81 1.80
CA LEU A 842 -5.02 -2.57 3.08
C LEU A 842 -6.01 -2.04 4.14
N LEU A 843 -6.91 -1.13 3.74
CA LEU A 843 -7.78 -0.39 4.63
C LEU A 843 -9.01 -1.19 5.08
N GLU A 844 -9.42 -0.97 6.32
CA GLU A 844 -10.70 -1.45 6.85
C GLU A 844 -11.90 -0.73 6.19
N PRO A 845 -13.12 -1.34 6.18
CA PRO A 845 -14.28 -0.81 5.44
C PRO A 845 -14.69 0.62 5.80
N SER A 846 -14.50 1.06 7.06
CA SER A 846 -14.80 2.41 7.53
C SER A 846 -13.93 3.48 6.86
N LEU A 847 -12.62 3.26 6.84
CA LEU A 847 -11.65 4.15 6.21
C LEU A 847 -11.66 4.05 4.68
N LYS A 848 -11.88 2.85 4.15
CA LYS A 848 -11.96 2.58 2.72
C LYS A 848 -12.97 3.47 1.99
N LYS A 849 -14.19 3.61 2.54
CA LYS A 849 -15.25 4.45 1.94
C LYS A 849 -14.85 5.91 1.80
N THR A 850 -14.01 6.41 2.69
CA THR A 850 -13.61 7.82 2.72
C THR A 850 -12.35 8.07 1.92
N LEU A 851 -11.35 7.20 2.05
CA LEU A 851 -9.99 7.45 1.56
C LEU A 851 -9.77 6.98 0.12
N VAL A 852 -10.38 5.87 -0.29
CA VAL A 852 -10.18 5.37 -1.66
C VAL A 852 -10.66 6.39 -2.70
N PRO A 853 -11.85 7.01 -2.58
CA PRO A 853 -12.26 8.07 -3.51
C PRO A 853 -11.34 9.30 -3.49
N ILE A 854 -10.76 9.67 -2.34
CA ILE A 854 -9.79 10.78 -2.25
C ILE A 854 -8.49 10.41 -2.97
N ALA A 855 -7.96 9.21 -2.75
CA ALA A 855 -6.77 8.72 -3.42
C ALA A 855 -6.98 8.60 -4.93
N GLU A 856 -8.18 8.22 -5.36
CA GLU A 856 -8.59 8.21 -6.76
C GLU A 856 -8.53 9.60 -7.39
N ASN A 857 -9.13 10.57 -6.71
CA ASN A 857 -9.13 11.95 -7.21
C ASN A 857 -7.71 12.53 -7.29
N ALA A 858 -6.84 12.21 -6.34
CA ALA A 858 -5.45 12.67 -6.34
C ALA A 858 -4.62 12.15 -7.55
N ILE A 859 -5.12 11.13 -8.25
CA ILE A 859 -4.49 10.58 -9.46
C ILE A 859 -4.87 11.36 -10.73
N PHE A 860 -6.08 11.93 -10.77
CA PHE A 860 -6.58 12.62 -11.96
C PHE A 860 -6.15 14.09 -11.96
N GLU A 861 -5.49 14.52 -13.02
CA GLU A 861 -5.09 15.93 -13.21
C GLU A 861 -6.29 16.84 -13.45
N VAL A 862 -7.44 16.29 -13.87
CA VAL A 862 -8.67 17.02 -14.17
C VAL A 862 -9.76 16.65 -13.18
N ILE A 863 -10.24 17.63 -12.42
CA ILE A 863 -11.38 17.46 -11.52
C ILE A 863 -12.65 17.53 -12.36
N SER A 864 -13.35 16.40 -12.54
CA SER A 864 -14.63 16.36 -13.26
C SER A 864 -15.81 16.56 -12.32
N THR A 865 -16.98 16.95 -12.90
CA THR A 865 -18.25 17.04 -12.16
C THR A 865 -18.62 15.71 -11.51
N GLU A 866 -18.34 14.59 -12.20
CA GLU A 866 -18.58 13.23 -11.66
C GLU A 866 -17.75 12.95 -10.40
N THR A 867 -16.51 13.45 -10.35
CA THR A 867 -15.63 13.31 -9.19
C THR A 867 -16.20 14.06 -7.97
N ILE A 868 -16.70 15.27 -8.20
CA ILE A 868 -17.32 16.11 -7.16
C ILE A 868 -18.57 15.41 -6.59
N ASP A 869 -19.42 14.85 -7.46
CA ASP A 869 -20.61 14.10 -7.04
C ASP A 869 -20.29 12.83 -6.28
N GLN A 870 -19.28 12.06 -6.73
CA GLN A 870 -18.84 10.84 -6.04
C GLN A 870 -18.29 11.11 -4.63
N LEU A 871 -17.53 12.19 -4.48
CA LEU A 871 -16.98 12.61 -3.18
C LEU A 871 -18.01 13.31 -2.30
N LYS A 872 -19.23 13.59 -2.84
CA LYS A 872 -20.29 14.38 -2.17
C LYS A 872 -19.76 15.72 -1.67
N VAL A 873 -18.96 16.39 -2.50
CA VAL A 873 -18.39 17.70 -2.18
C VAL A 873 -19.48 18.77 -2.29
N LYS A 874 -19.61 19.62 -1.28
CA LYS A 874 -20.50 20.77 -1.31
C LYS A 874 -19.84 21.89 -2.10
N ILE A 875 -20.38 22.23 -3.27
CA ILE A 875 -19.93 23.40 -4.03
C ILE A 875 -20.58 24.64 -3.42
N LEU A 876 -19.77 25.57 -2.98
CA LEU A 876 -20.20 26.89 -2.53
C LEU A 876 -20.18 27.87 -3.71
N ASP A 877 -20.91 28.97 -3.59
CA ASP A 877 -20.76 30.13 -4.47
C ASP A 877 -19.41 30.82 -4.23
N GLU A 878 -19.01 31.76 -5.08
CA GLU A 878 -17.71 32.46 -4.97
C GLU A 878 -17.55 33.13 -3.60
N SER A 879 -18.58 33.81 -3.16
CA SER A 879 -18.61 34.48 -1.85
C SER A 879 -18.38 33.50 -0.71
N GLY A 880 -19.06 32.34 -0.72
CA GLY A 880 -18.89 31.28 0.25
C GLY A 880 -17.50 30.63 0.21
N CYS A 881 -16.90 30.46 -0.98
CA CYS A 881 -15.53 29.96 -1.16
C CYS A 881 -14.51 30.91 -0.54
N LEU A 882 -14.56 32.20 -0.87
CA LEU A 882 -13.65 33.21 -0.36
C LEU A 882 -13.81 33.37 1.17
N LYS A 883 -15.04 33.38 1.67
CA LYS A 883 -15.33 33.43 3.11
C LYS A 883 -14.69 32.25 3.86
N MET A 884 -14.86 31.03 3.36
CA MET A 884 -14.26 29.83 3.96
C MET A 884 -12.73 29.91 4.02
N LEU A 885 -12.09 30.45 2.97
CA LEU A 885 -10.63 30.62 2.96
C LEU A 885 -10.16 31.71 3.93
N LEU A 886 -10.92 32.81 4.10
CA LEU A 886 -10.61 33.89 5.03
C LEU A 886 -10.82 33.51 6.51
N GLU A 887 -11.77 32.64 6.81
CA GLU A 887 -12.01 32.08 8.15
C GLU A 887 -10.87 31.12 8.58
N GLY A 888 -10.15 30.52 7.61
CA GLY A 888 -8.96 29.71 7.87
C GLY A 888 -7.85 30.51 8.57
N ARG A 889 -6.86 29.84 9.18
CA ARG A 889 -5.70 30.48 9.83
C ARG A 889 -4.48 30.66 8.93
N ASP A 890 -4.51 30.20 7.67
CA ASP A 890 -3.37 30.28 6.76
C ASP A 890 -3.17 31.71 6.23
N PRO A 891 -2.10 32.42 6.64
CA PRO A 891 -1.86 33.77 6.16
C PRO A 891 -1.64 33.88 4.66
N LYS A 892 -1.02 32.86 4.03
CA LYS A 892 -0.74 32.86 2.59
C LYS A 892 -2.02 32.75 1.76
N LEU A 893 -2.96 31.92 2.19
CA LEU A 893 -4.27 31.84 1.55
C LEU A 893 -5.04 33.15 1.70
N LYS A 894 -5.03 33.77 2.89
CA LYS A 894 -5.67 35.06 3.12
C LYS A 894 -5.09 36.16 2.21
N MET A 895 -3.77 36.21 2.06
CA MET A 895 -3.10 37.15 1.17
C MET A 895 -3.52 36.98 -0.29
N ALA A 896 -3.57 35.74 -0.79
CA ALA A 896 -4.03 35.47 -2.15
C ALA A 896 -5.53 35.81 -2.37
N VAL A 897 -6.37 35.55 -1.35
CA VAL A 897 -7.78 35.97 -1.38
C VAL A 897 -7.91 37.48 -1.39
N PHE A 898 -7.11 38.22 -0.62
CA PHE A 898 -7.08 39.69 -0.66
C PHE A 898 -6.68 40.21 -2.04
N GLU A 899 -5.66 39.63 -2.67
CA GLU A 899 -5.25 39.95 -4.01
C GLU A 899 -6.36 39.75 -5.04
N LEU A 900 -7.10 38.62 -4.93
CA LEU A 900 -8.23 38.36 -5.79
C LEU A 900 -9.39 39.30 -5.55
N ILE A 901 -9.74 39.63 -4.31
CA ILE A 901 -10.82 40.58 -3.98
C ILE A 901 -10.50 41.99 -4.51
N LEU A 902 -9.27 42.44 -4.39
CA LEU A 902 -8.82 43.71 -4.99
C LEU A 902 -8.96 43.68 -6.52
N ALA A 903 -8.56 42.60 -7.17
CA ALA A 903 -8.70 42.47 -8.62
C ALA A 903 -10.17 42.45 -9.08
N LEU A 904 -11.09 41.87 -8.26
CA LEU A 904 -12.52 41.86 -8.52
C LEU A 904 -13.20 43.21 -8.33
N GLY A 905 -12.66 44.11 -7.44
CA GLY A 905 -13.16 45.44 -7.19
C GLY A 905 -14.59 45.50 -6.62
N ASN A 906 -15.09 44.42 -6.00
CA ASN A 906 -16.46 44.36 -5.50
C ASN A 906 -16.52 44.62 -4.00
N ARG A 907 -17.21 45.73 -3.61
CA ARG A 907 -17.41 46.13 -2.21
C ARG A 907 -18.26 45.17 -1.37
N GLU A 908 -18.99 44.26 -1.97
CA GLU A 908 -19.75 43.23 -1.23
C GLU A 908 -18.85 42.32 -0.37
N PHE A 909 -17.55 42.27 -0.65
CA PHE A 909 -16.61 41.46 0.12
C PHE A 909 -16.07 42.14 1.38
N ILE A 910 -16.28 43.45 1.56
CA ILE A 910 -15.83 44.21 2.74
C ILE A 910 -16.25 43.61 4.07
N PRO A 911 -17.53 43.16 4.27
CA PRO A 911 -17.93 42.55 5.54
C PRO A 911 -17.18 41.26 5.92
N MET A 912 -16.60 40.56 4.94
CA MET A 912 -15.80 39.34 5.19
C MET A 912 -14.36 39.70 5.61
N ILE A 913 -13.84 40.85 5.16
CA ILE A 913 -12.47 41.30 5.43
C ILE A 913 -12.42 42.03 6.77
N GLN A 914 -13.48 42.75 7.13
CA GLN A 914 -13.53 43.59 8.32
C GLN A 914 -13.12 42.90 9.65
N PRO A 915 -13.48 41.64 9.92
CA PRO A 915 -12.98 40.94 11.13
C PRO A 915 -11.47 40.74 11.14
N LEU A 916 -10.81 40.72 9.98
CA LEU A 916 -9.37 40.50 9.83
C LEU A 916 -8.53 41.73 10.12
N THR A 917 -9.13 42.94 10.19
CA THR A 917 -8.46 44.17 10.68
C THR A 917 -8.12 44.07 12.18
N LEU A 918 -8.74 43.15 12.91
CA LEU A 918 -8.40 42.82 14.29
C LEU A 918 -7.48 41.59 14.41
N SER A 919 -6.95 41.09 13.28
CA SER A 919 -6.07 39.93 13.28
C SER A 919 -4.78 40.21 14.06
N GLN A 920 -4.36 39.22 14.85
CA GLN A 920 -3.09 39.28 15.58
C GLN A 920 -1.87 39.18 14.66
N ASN A 921 -2.03 38.62 13.44
CA ASN A 921 -0.99 38.62 12.45
C ASN A 921 -0.89 40.02 11.80
N GLU A 922 0.18 40.75 12.09
CA GLU A 922 0.40 42.13 11.62
C GLU A 922 0.33 42.25 10.10
N LYS A 923 0.87 41.26 9.37
CA LYS A 923 0.84 41.28 7.88
C LYS A 923 -0.61 41.16 7.38
N VAL A 924 -1.39 40.26 7.95
CA VAL A 924 -2.80 40.05 7.58
C VAL A 924 -3.62 41.28 7.94
N ARG A 925 -3.42 41.87 9.14
CA ARG A 925 -4.10 43.08 9.60
C ARG A 925 -3.86 44.25 8.66
N ARG A 926 -2.57 44.62 8.40
CA ARG A 926 -2.20 45.74 7.53
C ARG A 926 -2.75 45.56 6.10
N GLN A 927 -2.72 44.34 5.59
CA GLN A 927 -3.23 44.09 4.26
C GLN A 927 -4.77 44.13 4.21
N ALA A 928 -5.46 43.65 5.24
CA ALA A 928 -6.92 43.80 5.34
C ALA A 928 -7.36 45.26 5.39
N GLU A 929 -6.67 46.10 6.19
CA GLU A 929 -6.90 47.55 6.26
C GLU A 929 -6.71 48.18 4.86
N LYS A 930 -5.58 47.89 4.20
CA LYS A 930 -5.29 48.39 2.88
C LYS A 930 -6.32 47.98 1.80
N VAL A 931 -6.78 46.71 1.83
CA VAL A 931 -7.79 46.20 0.89
C VAL A 931 -9.14 46.92 1.07
N ILE A 932 -9.50 47.24 2.31
CA ILE A 932 -10.74 47.99 2.59
C ILE A 932 -10.63 49.46 2.12
N GLU A 933 -9.45 50.07 2.23
CA GLU A 933 -9.18 51.40 1.71
C GLU A 933 -9.18 51.48 0.19
N ASP A 934 -8.63 50.46 -0.48
CA ASP A 934 -8.47 50.43 -1.95
C ASP A 934 -9.78 49.97 -2.67
N LEU A 935 -10.76 49.35 -1.99
CA LEU A 935 -12.10 48.96 -2.48
C LEU A 935 -13.11 50.13 -2.29
#